data_3daf01dca1e5551d8bd03375cee02305
#
_entry.id   3daf01dca1e5551d8bd03375cee02305
#
_cell.length_a   1.000
_cell.length_b   1.000
_cell.length_c   1.000
_cell.angle_alpha   90.00
_cell.angle_beta   90.00
_cell.angle_gamma   90.00
#
_symmetry.space_group_name_H-M   'P 1'
#
loop_
_entity.id
_entity.type
_entity.pdbx_description
1 polymer ?
#
loop_
_entity_poly.entity_id
_entity_poly.type
_entity_poly.pdbx_seq_one_letter_code
_entity_poly.pdbx_strand_id
1 'polypeptide(L)'
;MGELFRSEEMTLGQLFLQSEAAYCCVSELGEIGMVQFRDLNPDVNVFQRKFVNEVRRCEEMDRKLRFVEKEIKKANIAIVDTGENPEVPFPRDMIDLEATFEKLENELKEINTNQEALKKNFLELTELKHILRRTQQFFDEMEDPSLLEETHAPLDPSEVIRGAPLRLGFVAGVIGRERIPTFERMLWRVCRGNVFLRQADIEDPLEDPATGDQVHKSVFIIFFQGDQLKNRVKKICEGFRATLYPCPETPQERKEMLAGVNARIEDLQMVLNQTEDHRQRVLQAAAKTVRVWFIKVRKMKAIYHTLNLCNIDVTQKCLIAEVWCPVSELDSIQFALRRGTEKSGSTVPSILNRMQTKQTPPTYNKTNKFTSGFQNIVDAYGIGNYREMNPAPYTIITFPFLFAVMFGDLGHGVLMTCAALYLVLRESRLIAQKNDNEIFSMLFAGRYIILLMGIFSMYTGIIYNDCFSKTLNVFGSGWSVRPMFDPRVGGNWTDETLEDVKVLQLDPAVAGVFKGPYPIGIDPIWNIATNKLTFLNSFKMKMSIVLGVIHMLFGVSLSLFNHLYFQKPLNIYFGFIPEIVFMVSLFGYLVILVLYKWIAYNVFTSKEAPSLLIAFINMFLFNVSGTPLYSGQMAVQTILVLIALACIPCMLIVKTLIMRRQHMWQRRLGTQNFGGIRVGNGPTEDEAEIIQHDQLAQQSDEESERCLLSTAFKAPEEEEFNFADMAVHQAIHTIEYCLGCISNTASYLRLWALSLAHAQLSEVLWSMVMRIGLSSRSIAGFVLLSLVFVFFAILTVAILLIMEGLSAFLHALRLHWVEFQNKFYSGQGFKFMPFTFDSILEGTFDE
;
A
#
# COMPACT_ATOMS: atom_id res chain seq x y z
N MET A 1 -22.29 24.10 6.54
CA MET A 1 -22.39 22.69 6.11
C MET A 1 -21.61 22.32 4.82
N GLY A 2 -21.18 23.30 4.02
CA GLY A 2 -20.46 23.04 2.78
C GLY A 2 -19.03 22.54 2.93
N GLU A 3 -18.33 22.87 3.99
CA GLU A 3 -16.89 22.63 4.12
C GLU A 3 -16.51 21.20 4.55
N LEU A 4 -17.33 20.56 5.38
CA LEU A 4 -17.07 19.23 5.90
C LEU A 4 -17.35 18.13 4.86
N PHE A 5 -18.39 18.30 4.06
CA PHE A 5 -18.90 17.29 3.15
C PHE A 5 -18.46 17.48 1.69
N ARG A 6 -17.73 18.54 1.41
CA ARG A 6 -17.21 18.83 0.08
C ARG A 6 -15.72 19.06 0.16
N SER A 7 -15.03 18.89 -0.97
CA SER A 7 -13.62 19.27 -1.07
C SER A 7 -13.46 20.76 -0.78
N GLU A 8 -12.31 21.15 -0.28
CA GLU A 8 -12.03 22.54 0.00
C GLU A 8 -12.01 23.38 -1.27
N GLU A 9 -12.40 24.64 -1.13
CA GLU A 9 -12.34 25.61 -2.21
C GLU A 9 -10.89 25.90 -2.57
N MET A 10 -10.57 25.74 -3.83
CA MET A 10 -9.23 25.90 -4.36
C MET A 10 -9.17 27.13 -5.24
N THR A 11 -8.01 27.73 -5.30
CA THR A 11 -7.77 28.87 -6.19
C THR A 11 -6.45 28.70 -6.93
N LEU A 12 -6.42 29.20 -8.17
CA LEU A 12 -5.17 29.32 -8.90
C LEU A 12 -4.52 30.65 -8.55
N GLY A 13 -3.32 30.59 -8.02
CA GLY A 13 -2.53 31.77 -7.73
C GLY A 13 -1.36 31.89 -8.70
N GLN A 14 -1.08 33.11 -9.12
CA GLN A 14 0.13 33.44 -9.85
C GLN A 14 1.16 33.94 -8.85
N LEU A 15 2.28 33.23 -8.76
CA LEU A 15 3.34 33.52 -7.82
C LEU A 15 4.50 34.20 -8.53
N PHE A 16 4.85 35.38 -8.08
CA PHE A 16 6.00 36.14 -8.57
C PHE A 16 7.10 36.07 -7.52
N LEU A 17 8.20 35.41 -7.86
CA LEU A 17 9.35 35.27 -7.01
C LEU A 17 10.54 35.94 -7.62
N GLN A 18 11.28 36.72 -6.85
CA GLN A 18 12.56 37.20 -7.29
C GLN A 18 13.59 36.09 -7.32
N SER A 19 14.47 36.05 -8.30
CA SER A 19 15.43 34.95 -8.48
C SER A 19 16.30 34.69 -7.25
N GLU A 20 16.62 35.73 -6.48
CA GLU A 20 17.41 35.60 -5.25
C GLU A 20 16.60 34.96 -4.10
N ALA A 21 15.33 35.30 -4.03
CA ALA A 21 14.44 34.85 -2.96
C ALA A 21 13.71 33.54 -3.29
N ALA A 22 13.74 33.10 -4.54
CA ALA A 22 12.96 31.97 -5.03
C ALA A 22 13.23 30.69 -4.24
N TYR A 23 14.48 30.36 -4.01
CA TYR A 23 14.87 29.17 -3.27
C TYR A 23 14.31 29.16 -1.84
N CYS A 24 14.48 30.25 -1.12
CA CYS A 24 14.01 30.35 0.26
C CYS A 24 12.48 30.37 0.35
N CYS A 25 11.80 31.02 -0.59
CA CYS A 25 10.35 31.04 -0.66
C CYS A 25 9.77 29.66 -0.95
N VAL A 26 10.34 28.95 -1.90
CA VAL A 26 9.90 27.56 -2.23
C VAL A 26 10.20 26.62 -1.06
N SER A 27 11.30 26.81 -0.35
CA SER A 27 11.61 26.07 0.87
C SER A 27 10.53 26.24 1.94
N GLU A 28 10.13 27.47 2.21
CA GLU A 28 9.06 27.76 3.19
C GLU A 28 7.70 27.22 2.73
N LEU A 29 7.38 27.28 1.46
CA LEU A 29 6.18 26.68 0.91
C LEU A 29 6.19 25.16 1.05
N GLY A 30 7.34 24.52 0.88
CA GLY A 30 7.50 23.08 1.10
C GLY A 30 7.34 22.66 2.54
N GLU A 31 7.74 23.49 3.50
CA GLU A 31 7.52 23.23 4.93
C GLU A 31 6.03 23.29 5.30
N ILE A 32 5.28 24.20 4.70
CA ILE A 32 3.82 24.28 4.91
C ILE A 32 3.08 23.13 4.23
N GLY A 33 3.47 22.78 3.00
CA GLY A 33 2.87 21.67 2.25
C GLY A 33 1.44 21.93 1.75
N MET A 34 1.09 23.18 1.44
CA MET A 34 -0.27 23.59 1.04
C MET A 34 -0.37 24.11 -0.39
N VAL A 35 0.69 23.99 -1.18
CA VAL A 35 0.78 24.56 -2.51
C VAL A 35 1.18 23.51 -3.52
N GLN A 36 0.40 23.37 -4.58
CA GLN A 36 0.72 22.51 -5.73
C GLN A 36 1.19 23.37 -6.89
N PHE A 37 2.41 23.15 -7.32
CA PHE A 37 2.97 23.85 -8.48
C PHE A 37 2.51 23.23 -9.79
N ARG A 38 2.14 24.07 -10.77
CA ARG A 38 1.84 23.63 -12.13
C ARG A 38 3.10 23.70 -12.97
N ASP A 39 3.25 22.73 -13.86
CA ASP A 39 4.34 22.78 -14.85
C ASP A 39 3.98 23.75 -15.96
N LEU A 40 4.69 24.88 -16.00
CA LEU A 40 4.54 25.90 -17.06
C LEU A 40 5.41 25.61 -18.29
N ASN A 41 6.30 24.62 -18.21
CA ASN A 41 7.24 24.27 -19.27
C ASN A 41 7.06 22.80 -19.73
N PRO A 42 5.83 22.33 -20.09
CA PRO A 42 5.64 20.94 -20.50
C PRO A 42 6.33 20.61 -21.81
N ASP A 43 6.53 21.59 -22.69
CA ASP A 43 7.12 21.45 -24.01
C ASP A 43 8.66 21.50 -23.98
N VAL A 44 9.24 21.96 -22.88
CA VAL A 44 10.68 22.04 -22.72
C VAL A 44 11.22 20.69 -22.25
N ASN A 45 12.21 20.18 -22.96
CA ASN A 45 12.86 18.93 -22.54
C ASN A 45 13.44 19.08 -21.12
N VAL A 46 13.29 18.05 -20.33
CA VAL A 46 13.78 17.98 -18.94
C VAL A 46 15.26 18.37 -18.85
N PHE A 47 16.05 18.07 -19.87
CA PHE A 47 17.48 18.38 -19.92
C PHE A 47 17.80 19.83 -20.30
N GLN A 48 16.82 20.63 -20.69
CA GLN A 48 17.01 22.02 -21.12
C GLN A 48 16.48 23.05 -20.12
N ARG A 49 15.98 22.60 -18.99
CA ARG A 49 15.45 23.48 -17.94
C ARG A 49 16.60 24.18 -17.19
N LYS A 50 16.32 25.37 -16.67
CA LYS A 50 17.35 26.24 -16.07
C LYS A 50 18.11 25.61 -14.88
N PHE A 51 17.41 24.88 -14.01
CA PHE A 51 17.98 24.34 -12.78
C PHE A 51 18.41 22.86 -12.91
N VAL A 52 18.59 22.39 -14.12
CA VAL A 52 19.00 20.99 -14.37
C VAL A 52 20.37 20.70 -13.78
N ASN A 53 21.30 21.65 -13.88
CA ASN A 53 22.64 21.47 -13.33
C ASN A 53 22.64 21.31 -11.82
N GLU A 54 21.82 22.08 -11.12
CA GLU A 54 21.64 22.01 -9.67
C GLU A 54 20.97 20.70 -9.26
N VAL A 55 19.99 20.23 -10.02
CA VAL A 55 19.35 18.93 -9.80
C VAL A 55 20.37 17.81 -9.96
N ARG A 56 21.20 17.86 -11.00
CA ARG A 56 22.27 16.88 -11.23
C ARG A 56 23.31 16.89 -10.09
N ARG A 57 23.67 18.07 -9.60
CA ARG A 57 24.55 18.19 -8.44
C ARG A 57 23.93 17.55 -7.20
N CYS A 58 22.65 17.76 -6.96
CA CYS A 58 21.94 17.12 -5.85
C CYS A 58 21.86 15.60 -6.03
N GLU A 59 21.63 15.11 -7.24
CA GLU A 59 21.66 13.68 -7.55
C GLU A 59 23.02 13.05 -7.31
N GLU A 60 24.08 13.77 -7.67
CA GLU A 60 25.45 13.32 -7.41
C GLU A 60 25.76 13.28 -5.91
N MET A 61 25.30 14.26 -5.16
CA MET A 61 25.42 14.24 -3.69
C MET A 61 24.61 13.08 -3.09
N ASP A 62 23.44 12.82 -3.59
CA ASP A 62 22.62 11.68 -3.14
C ASP A 62 23.31 10.35 -3.43
N ARG A 63 23.90 10.20 -4.60
CA ARG A 63 24.72 9.02 -4.95
C ARG A 63 25.89 8.82 -3.98
N LYS A 64 26.60 9.88 -3.66
CA LYS A 64 27.71 9.85 -2.69
C LYS A 64 27.23 9.43 -1.30
N LEU A 65 26.11 9.98 -0.85
CA LEU A 65 25.50 9.60 0.43
C LEU A 65 25.01 8.16 0.45
N ARG A 66 24.48 7.65 -0.65
CA ARG A 66 24.11 6.22 -0.76
C ARG A 66 25.33 5.31 -0.66
N PHE A 67 26.43 5.73 -1.25
CA PHE A 67 27.69 5.02 -1.11
C PHE A 67 28.15 4.99 0.35
N VAL A 68 28.12 6.11 1.04
CA VAL A 68 28.46 6.20 2.47
C VAL A 68 27.53 5.34 3.32
N GLU A 69 26.23 5.38 3.07
CA GLU A 69 25.24 4.55 3.76
C GLU A 69 25.50 3.05 3.55
N LYS A 70 25.83 2.67 2.33
CA LYS A 70 26.19 1.28 2.00
C LYS A 70 27.41 0.82 2.79
N GLU A 71 28.43 1.65 2.88
CA GLU A 71 29.64 1.35 3.67
C GLU A 71 29.32 1.25 5.17
N ILE A 72 28.45 2.12 5.68
CA ILE A 72 28.00 2.08 7.09
C ILE A 72 27.25 0.77 7.36
N LYS A 73 26.37 0.36 6.46
CA LYS A 73 25.62 -0.93 6.58
C LYS A 73 26.55 -2.14 6.53
N LYS A 74 27.58 -2.11 5.67
CA LYS A 74 28.59 -3.18 5.59
C LYS A 74 29.36 -3.33 6.90
N ALA A 75 29.64 -2.21 7.56
CA ALA A 75 30.33 -2.20 8.83
C ALA A 75 29.45 -2.58 10.03
N ASN A 76 28.14 -2.84 9.81
CA ASN A 76 27.15 -3.14 10.86
C ASN A 76 27.02 -2.05 11.92
N ILE A 77 27.24 -0.81 11.53
CA ILE A 77 27.07 0.36 12.41
C ILE A 77 25.61 0.81 12.31
N ALA A 78 24.98 1.02 13.47
CA ALA A 78 23.63 1.54 13.51
C ALA A 78 23.60 3.02 13.10
N ILE A 79 22.75 3.36 12.17
CA ILE A 79 22.51 4.74 11.75
C ILE A 79 21.65 5.41 12.82
N VAL A 80 22.13 6.53 13.35
CA VAL A 80 21.41 7.29 14.37
C VAL A 80 20.29 8.09 13.68
N ASP A 81 19.07 7.77 14.04
CA ASP A 81 17.90 8.54 13.66
C ASP A 81 17.47 9.42 14.83
N THR A 82 17.78 10.69 14.75
CA THR A 82 17.41 11.66 15.78
C THR A 82 15.98 12.18 15.62
N GLY A 83 15.32 11.84 14.52
CA GLY A 83 13.98 12.35 14.20
C GLY A 83 13.95 13.85 13.92
N GLU A 84 15.11 14.50 13.81
CA GLU A 84 15.21 15.92 13.52
C GLU A 84 14.75 16.23 12.11
N ASN A 85 14.05 17.35 12.00
CA ASN A 85 13.71 17.93 10.70
C ASN A 85 14.67 19.10 10.45
N PRO A 86 15.81 18.90 9.78
CA PRO A 86 16.76 19.95 9.53
C PRO A 86 16.20 21.00 8.57
N GLU A 87 16.55 22.25 8.81
CA GLU A 87 16.25 23.31 7.85
C GLU A 87 16.98 23.08 6.53
N VAL A 88 16.37 23.52 5.44
CA VAL A 88 16.98 23.43 4.12
C VAL A 88 18.23 24.32 4.09
N PRO A 89 19.39 23.82 3.68
CA PRO A 89 20.59 24.63 3.57
C PRO A 89 20.43 25.71 2.48
N PHE A 90 21.07 26.86 2.70
CA PHE A 90 21.13 27.91 1.69
C PHE A 90 21.92 27.42 0.47
N PRO A 91 21.72 28.00 -0.71
CA PRO A 91 22.50 27.65 -1.90
C PRO A 91 24.01 27.79 -1.74
N ARG A 92 24.46 28.66 -0.83
CA ARG A 92 25.86 28.82 -0.46
C ARG A 92 26.41 27.60 0.27
N ASP A 93 25.62 27.03 1.14
CA ASP A 93 25.99 25.84 1.94
C ASP A 93 26.03 24.57 1.09
N MET A 94 25.40 24.58 -0.07
CA MET A 94 25.44 23.46 -1.02
C MET A 94 26.88 23.15 -1.46
N ILE A 95 27.69 24.15 -1.70
CA ILE A 95 29.09 23.97 -2.11
C ILE A 95 29.88 23.30 -0.99
N ASP A 96 29.66 23.73 0.25
CA ASP A 96 30.34 23.17 1.42
C ASP A 96 29.92 21.71 1.66
N LEU A 97 28.64 21.42 1.51
CA LEU A 97 28.12 20.04 1.61
C LEU A 97 28.69 19.16 0.51
N GLU A 98 28.73 19.64 -0.70
CA GLU A 98 29.28 18.92 -1.86
C GLU A 98 30.77 18.59 -1.62
N ALA A 99 31.52 19.57 -1.16
CA ALA A 99 32.93 19.39 -0.81
C ALA A 99 33.12 18.36 0.32
N THR A 100 32.25 18.42 1.34
CA THR A 100 32.30 17.48 2.46
C THR A 100 32.01 16.05 2.00
N PHE A 101 31.02 15.87 1.17
CA PHE A 101 30.63 14.55 0.65
C PHE A 101 31.68 13.99 -0.28
N GLU A 102 32.25 14.83 -1.15
CA GLU A 102 33.33 14.43 -2.02
C GLU A 102 34.56 13.98 -1.24
N LYS A 103 34.96 14.77 -0.24
CA LYS A 103 36.05 14.42 0.67
C LYS A 103 35.79 13.09 1.38
N LEU A 104 34.61 12.90 1.92
CA LEU A 104 34.24 11.67 2.62
C LEU A 104 34.22 10.47 1.68
N GLU A 105 33.68 10.61 0.48
CA GLU A 105 33.68 9.55 -0.52
C GLU A 105 35.10 9.16 -0.94
N ASN A 106 35.95 10.15 -1.24
CA ASN A 106 37.32 9.91 -1.64
C ASN A 106 38.11 9.25 -0.50
N GLU A 107 37.93 9.72 0.72
CA GLU A 107 38.57 9.11 1.90
C GLU A 107 38.17 7.65 2.09
N LEU A 108 36.86 7.35 1.98
CA LEU A 108 36.35 5.99 2.09
C LEU A 108 36.83 5.10 0.96
N LYS A 109 36.86 5.60 -0.27
CA LYS A 109 37.39 4.86 -1.42
C LYS A 109 38.89 4.58 -1.26
N GLU A 110 39.65 5.56 -0.81
CA GLU A 110 41.06 5.38 -0.53
C GLU A 110 41.30 4.36 0.57
N ILE A 111 40.55 4.45 1.66
CA ILE A 111 40.61 3.48 2.76
C ILE A 111 40.26 2.07 2.26
N ASN A 112 39.21 1.94 1.48
CA ASN A 112 38.81 0.64 0.94
C ASN A 112 39.86 0.06 0.00
N THR A 113 40.43 0.90 -0.88
CA THR A 113 41.48 0.47 -1.81
C THR A 113 42.73 0.04 -1.04
N ASN A 114 43.16 0.84 -0.06
CA ASN A 114 44.29 0.52 0.76
C ASN A 114 44.08 -0.75 1.59
N GLN A 115 42.86 -0.92 2.13
CA GLN A 115 42.50 -2.10 2.90
C GLN A 115 42.48 -3.35 2.01
N GLU A 116 41.98 -3.25 0.78
CA GLU A 116 41.98 -4.35 -0.17
C GLU A 116 43.41 -4.73 -0.55
N ALA A 117 44.25 -3.73 -0.84
CA ALA A 117 45.67 -3.96 -1.13
C ALA A 117 46.41 -4.61 0.06
N LEU A 118 46.18 -4.11 1.27
CA LEU A 118 46.75 -4.68 2.49
C LEU A 118 46.23 -6.09 2.77
N LYS A 119 44.98 -6.36 2.56
CA LYS A 119 44.39 -7.70 2.70
C LYS A 119 44.97 -8.66 1.67
N LYS A 120 45.19 -8.20 0.44
CA LYS A 120 45.85 -9.00 -0.61
C LYS A 120 47.30 -9.34 -0.19
N ASN A 121 48.08 -8.36 0.27
CA ASN A 121 49.44 -8.60 0.76
C ASN A 121 49.43 -9.53 1.97
N PHE A 122 48.49 -9.37 2.89
CA PHE A 122 48.32 -10.25 4.04
C PHE A 122 48.03 -11.68 3.62
N LEU A 123 47.12 -11.85 2.62
CA LEU A 123 46.85 -13.16 2.05
C LEU A 123 48.09 -13.78 1.46
N GLU A 124 48.80 -13.03 0.63
CA GLU A 124 50.06 -13.50 0.02
C GLU A 124 51.09 -13.93 1.06
N LEU A 125 51.29 -13.12 2.10
CA LEU A 125 52.21 -13.44 3.18
C LEU A 125 51.74 -14.65 4.00
N THR A 126 50.44 -14.77 4.23
CA THR A 126 49.82 -15.92 4.94
C THR A 126 50.01 -17.21 4.13
N GLU A 127 49.79 -17.12 2.83
CA GLU A 127 50.02 -18.26 1.90
C GLU A 127 51.49 -18.66 1.91
N LEU A 128 52.40 -17.68 1.84
CA LEU A 128 53.86 -17.93 1.91
C LEU A 128 54.25 -18.56 3.25
N LYS A 129 53.70 -18.09 4.36
CA LYS A 129 53.89 -18.69 5.68
C LYS A 129 53.48 -20.17 5.71
N HIS A 130 52.30 -20.48 5.18
CA HIS A 130 51.85 -21.87 5.09
C HIS A 130 52.70 -22.72 4.19
N ILE A 131 53.15 -22.16 3.05
CA ILE A 131 54.11 -22.84 2.16
C ILE A 131 55.41 -23.15 2.87
N LEU A 132 56.03 -22.17 3.49
CA LEU A 132 57.26 -22.34 4.21
C LEU A 132 57.14 -23.36 5.34
N ARG A 133 56.06 -23.31 6.09
CA ARG A 133 55.79 -24.24 7.19
C ARG A 133 55.56 -25.65 6.69
N ARG A 134 54.80 -25.85 5.68
CA ARG A 134 54.52 -27.18 5.10
C ARG A 134 55.74 -27.76 4.34
N THR A 135 56.45 -26.91 3.64
CA THR A 135 57.66 -27.30 2.96
C THR A 135 58.71 -27.75 3.98
N GLN A 136 58.83 -27.05 5.10
CA GLN A 136 59.74 -27.44 6.17
C GLN A 136 59.35 -28.83 6.74
N GLN A 137 58.04 -29.07 6.92
CA GLN A 137 57.53 -30.37 7.36
C GLN A 137 57.85 -31.46 6.32
N PHE A 138 57.64 -31.19 5.07
CA PHE A 138 57.96 -32.17 3.99
C PHE A 138 59.43 -32.50 3.93
N PHE A 139 60.29 -31.54 4.11
CA PHE A 139 61.72 -31.77 4.11
C PHE A 139 62.21 -32.45 5.40
N ASP A 140 61.57 -32.13 6.55
CA ASP A 140 61.86 -32.80 7.84
C ASP A 140 61.43 -34.27 7.79
N GLU A 141 60.30 -34.60 7.15
CA GLU A 141 59.83 -35.97 6.92
C GLU A 141 60.77 -36.74 5.99
N MET A 142 61.37 -36.06 4.99
CA MET A 142 62.33 -36.65 4.07
C MET A 142 63.71 -36.85 4.77
N GLU A 143 64.03 -36.06 5.74
CA GLU A 143 65.26 -36.19 6.53
C GLU A 143 65.12 -37.11 7.74
N ASP A 144 63.89 -37.64 7.98
CA ASP A 144 63.69 -38.55 9.13
C ASP A 144 64.56 -39.81 8.97
N PRO A 145 65.41 -40.14 9.98
CA PRO A 145 66.30 -41.29 9.90
C PRO A 145 65.61 -42.63 9.73
N SER A 146 64.33 -42.75 10.14
CA SER A 146 63.53 -43.98 9.96
C SER A 146 63.17 -44.23 8.49
N LEU A 147 62.93 -43.21 7.70
CA LEU A 147 62.74 -43.33 6.24
C LEU A 147 64.02 -43.57 5.49
N LEU A 148 65.17 -43.09 6.00
CA LEU A 148 66.48 -43.34 5.46
C LEU A 148 66.98 -44.75 5.77
N GLU A 149 66.54 -45.36 6.86
CA GLU A 149 66.80 -46.78 7.18
C GLU A 149 66.02 -47.74 6.27
N GLU A 150 64.82 -47.42 5.86
CA GLU A 150 64.01 -48.23 4.95
C GLU A 150 64.54 -48.14 3.50
N THR A 151 65.28 -47.11 3.16
CA THR A 151 65.86 -46.91 1.83
C THR A 151 67.33 -47.33 1.74
N HIS A 152 67.93 -47.89 2.82
CA HIS A 152 69.23 -48.53 2.86
C HIS A 152 69.21 -49.93 2.20
N ALA A 153 68.94 -49.93 0.91
CA ALA A 153 69.58 -50.91 0.03
C ALA A 153 71.04 -50.44 -0.15
N PRO A 154 72.00 -51.30 -0.04
CA PRO A 154 73.43 -50.94 -0.16
C PRO A 154 73.67 -50.37 -1.55
N LEU A 155 73.67 -49.09 -1.68
CA LEU A 155 74.17 -48.36 -2.83
C LEU A 155 75.66 -48.41 -2.80
N ASP A 156 76.24 -48.94 -3.86
CA ASP A 156 77.66 -48.97 -4.16
C ASP A 156 78.28 -47.59 -3.93
N PRO A 157 79.38 -47.47 -3.18
CA PRO A 157 79.98 -46.17 -2.90
C PRO A 157 80.47 -45.45 -4.17
N SER A 158 80.54 -46.14 -5.28
CA SER A 158 80.89 -45.55 -6.56
C SER A 158 79.75 -44.84 -7.29
N GLU A 159 78.47 -45.17 -6.92
CA GLU A 159 77.25 -44.44 -7.41
C GLU A 159 76.98 -43.16 -6.63
N VAL A 160 77.39 -43.10 -5.35
CA VAL A 160 77.27 -41.91 -4.54
C VAL A 160 78.23 -40.81 -4.99
N ILE A 161 79.37 -41.17 -5.61
CA ILE A 161 80.39 -40.26 -6.14
C ILE A 161 80.03 -39.78 -7.54
N ARG A 162 79.26 -40.56 -8.30
CA ARG A 162 78.75 -40.17 -9.64
C ARG A 162 77.44 -39.44 -9.58
N GLY A 163 76.69 -39.46 -8.50
CA GLY A 163 75.56 -38.67 -8.18
C GLY A 163 76.06 -37.29 -7.74
N ALA A 164 76.55 -36.46 -8.67
CA ALA A 164 76.34 -35.04 -8.50
C ALA A 164 74.88 -34.85 -8.06
N PRO A 165 74.65 -34.07 -6.97
CA PRO A 165 73.29 -33.97 -6.44
C PRO A 165 72.38 -33.61 -7.58
N LEU A 166 71.57 -34.56 -7.98
CA LEU A 166 70.42 -34.28 -8.82
C LEU A 166 69.62 -33.22 -8.07
N ARG A 167 69.92 -31.96 -8.41
CA ARG A 167 69.13 -30.84 -7.91
C ARG A 167 67.80 -30.91 -8.58
N LEU A 168 66.88 -31.61 -7.93
CA LEU A 168 65.49 -31.56 -8.27
C LEU A 168 65.03 -30.11 -8.06
N GLY A 169 64.79 -29.42 -9.16
CA GLY A 169 64.12 -28.12 -9.09
C GLY A 169 62.78 -28.35 -8.46
N PHE A 170 62.29 -27.42 -7.68
CA PHE A 170 60.94 -27.50 -7.14
C PHE A 170 60.25 -26.17 -7.30
N VAL A 171 58.93 -26.23 -7.40
CA VAL A 171 58.05 -25.09 -7.43
C VAL A 171 56.97 -25.30 -6.35
N ALA A 172 56.84 -24.32 -5.44
CA ALA A 172 55.82 -24.37 -4.43
C ALA A 172 54.76 -23.29 -4.68
N GLY A 173 53.54 -23.61 -4.37
CA GLY A 173 52.45 -22.69 -4.58
C GLY A 173 51.19 -23.08 -3.81
N VAL A 174 50.18 -22.28 -3.97
CA VAL A 174 48.85 -22.47 -3.37
C VAL A 174 47.80 -22.48 -4.44
N ILE A 175 46.88 -23.43 -4.36
CA ILE A 175 45.74 -23.59 -5.28
C ILE A 175 44.46 -23.88 -4.47
N GLY A 176 43.29 -23.52 -5.03
CA GLY A 176 41.99 -23.89 -4.44
C GLY A 176 41.81 -25.41 -4.34
N ARG A 177 41.29 -25.90 -3.21
CA ARG A 177 41.05 -27.33 -2.98
C ARG A 177 40.26 -28.00 -4.08
N GLU A 178 39.30 -27.33 -4.62
CA GLU A 178 38.40 -27.89 -5.66
C GLU A 178 39.12 -28.17 -6.97
N ARG A 179 40.21 -27.47 -7.23
CA ARG A 179 40.97 -27.59 -8.49
C ARG A 179 42.10 -28.60 -8.44
N ILE A 180 42.45 -29.10 -7.26
CA ILE A 180 43.61 -30.04 -7.08
C ILE A 180 43.48 -31.32 -7.91
N PRO A 181 42.36 -32.05 -7.94
CA PRO A 181 42.29 -33.28 -8.70
C PRO A 181 42.49 -33.06 -10.18
N THR A 182 41.90 -32.00 -10.73
CA THR A 182 42.06 -31.63 -12.14
C THR A 182 43.50 -31.17 -12.44
N PHE A 183 44.09 -30.40 -11.55
CA PHE A 183 45.45 -29.91 -11.62
C PHE A 183 46.47 -31.06 -11.63
N GLU A 184 46.30 -32.01 -10.73
CA GLU A 184 47.12 -33.21 -10.64
C GLU A 184 47.05 -34.05 -11.93
N ARG A 185 45.83 -34.26 -12.45
CA ARG A 185 45.65 -35.01 -13.69
C ARG A 185 46.31 -34.28 -14.88
N MET A 186 46.21 -32.99 -14.96
CA MET A 186 46.77 -32.20 -16.05
C MET A 186 48.29 -32.19 -15.99
N LEU A 187 48.87 -32.04 -14.80
CA LEU A 187 50.32 -32.14 -14.60
C LEU A 187 50.85 -33.50 -15.03
N TRP A 188 50.19 -34.57 -14.62
CA TRP A 188 50.55 -35.92 -14.98
C TRP A 188 50.55 -36.16 -16.50
N ARG A 189 49.51 -35.67 -17.16
CA ARG A 189 49.34 -35.84 -18.61
C ARG A 189 50.38 -35.04 -19.41
N VAL A 190 50.60 -33.78 -19.05
CA VAL A 190 51.47 -32.86 -19.76
C VAL A 190 52.97 -33.19 -19.52
N CYS A 191 53.30 -33.57 -18.30
CA CYS A 191 54.68 -33.88 -17.93
C CYS A 191 55.02 -35.37 -18.07
N ARG A 192 54.12 -36.21 -18.56
CA ARG A 192 54.30 -37.65 -18.81
C ARG A 192 54.83 -38.43 -17.60
N GLY A 193 54.42 -38.07 -16.40
CA GLY A 193 54.82 -38.73 -15.18
C GLY A 193 56.23 -38.32 -14.64
N ASN A 194 56.87 -37.36 -15.25
CA ASN A 194 58.22 -36.90 -14.83
C ASN A 194 58.20 -35.84 -13.73
N VAL A 195 57.06 -35.65 -13.12
CA VAL A 195 56.84 -34.65 -12.06
C VAL A 195 56.24 -35.32 -10.85
N PHE A 196 56.75 -34.99 -9.68
CA PHE A 196 56.19 -35.47 -8.40
C PHE A 196 55.50 -34.33 -7.70
N LEU A 197 54.20 -34.53 -7.46
CA LEU A 197 53.34 -33.55 -6.74
C LEU A 197 53.11 -34.03 -5.31
N ARG A 198 53.37 -33.18 -4.37
CA ARG A 198 52.98 -33.35 -2.97
C ARG A 198 52.08 -32.20 -2.53
N GLN A 199 51.01 -32.54 -1.88
CA GLN A 199 49.99 -31.57 -1.43
C GLN A 199 49.72 -31.69 0.05
N ALA A 200 49.36 -30.59 0.68
CA ALA A 200 48.83 -30.54 2.03
C ALA A 200 47.78 -29.47 2.13
N ASP A 201 46.68 -29.81 2.81
CA ASP A 201 45.59 -28.87 2.98
C ASP A 201 45.92 -27.83 4.02
N ILE A 202 45.54 -26.58 3.80
CA ILE A 202 45.58 -25.50 4.79
C ILE A 202 44.32 -25.69 5.64
N GLU A 203 44.52 -25.91 6.95
CA GLU A 203 43.45 -26.16 7.89
C GLU A 203 42.58 -24.93 8.07
N ASP A 204 43.20 -23.76 8.12
CA ASP A 204 42.47 -22.51 8.33
C ASP A 204 41.94 -21.97 6.97
N PRO A 205 40.62 -21.60 6.89
CA PRO A 205 40.10 -20.99 5.70
C PRO A 205 40.70 -19.59 5.50
N LEU A 206 41.10 -19.30 4.28
CA LEU A 206 41.66 -18.01 3.90
C LEU A 206 40.54 -17.11 3.35
N GLU A 207 40.59 -15.85 3.71
CA GLU A 207 39.66 -14.84 3.27
C GLU A 207 40.04 -14.29 1.90
N ASP A 208 39.11 -14.32 0.94
CA ASP A 208 39.31 -13.68 -0.35
C ASP A 208 39.24 -12.15 -0.19
N PRO A 209 40.31 -11.40 -0.56
CA PRO A 209 40.30 -9.95 -0.39
C PRO A 209 39.27 -9.23 -1.27
N ALA A 210 38.84 -9.85 -2.38
CA ALA A 210 37.89 -9.22 -3.29
C ALA A 210 36.42 -9.42 -2.85
N THR A 211 36.07 -10.63 -2.38
CA THR A 211 34.66 -10.98 -2.02
C THR A 211 34.43 -11.09 -0.53
N GLY A 212 35.48 -11.21 0.28
CA GLY A 212 35.37 -11.46 1.71
C GLY A 212 34.94 -12.87 2.09
N ASP A 213 34.78 -13.74 1.10
CA ASP A 213 34.40 -15.15 1.32
C ASP A 213 35.56 -15.98 1.81
N GLN A 214 35.25 -16.97 2.64
CA GLN A 214 36.25 -17.93 3.10
C GLN A 214 36.52 -18.95 2.01
N VAL A 215 37.76 -19.02 1.57
CA VAL A 215 38.20 -19.95 0.54
C VAL A 215 39.11 -20.98 1.14
N HIS A 216 38.89 -22.26 0.86
CA HIS A 216 39.75 -23.36 1.24
C HIS A 216 40.80 -23.56 0.16
N LYS A 217 42.04 -23.44 0.57
CA LYS A 217 43.21 -23.62 -0.32
C LYS A 217 44.10 -24.72 0.18
N SER A 218 44.93 -25.26 -0.71
CA SER A 218 45.91 -26.29 -0.41
C SER A 218 47.27 -25.89 -0.93
N VAL A 219 48.29 -26.18 -0.14
CA VAL A 219 49.69 -25.99 -0.50
C VAL A 219 50.15 -27.18 -1.34
N PHE A 220 50.79 -26.93 -2.42
CA PHE A 220 51.43 -27.96 -3.22
C PHE A 220 52.89 -27.65 -3.46
N ILE A 221 53.69 -28.69 -3.59
CA ILE A 221 55.06 -28.61 -4.05
C ILE A 221 55.26 -29.60 -5.18
N ILE A 222 55.85 -29.13 -6.27
CA ILE A 222 56.09 -29.91 -7.45
C ILE A 222 57.62 -30.05 -7.64
N PHE A 223 58.10 -31.28 -7.65
CA PHE A 223 59.51 -31.60 -7.94
C PHE A 223 59.63 -31.97 -9.40
N PHE A 224 60.61 -31.40 -10.09
CA PHE A 224 60.86 -31.66 -11.49
C PHE A 224 62.38 -31.59 -11.77
N GLN A 225 62.78 -32.14 -12.91
CA GLN A 225 64.14 -32.09 -13.40
C GLN A 225 64.22 -31.43 -14.77
N GLY A 226 64.97 -30.35 -14.89
CA GLY A 226 65.23 -29.65 -16.14
C GLY A 226 64.37 -28.36 -16.33
N ASP A 227 64.88 -27.40 -17.08
CA ASP A 227 64.28 -26.10 -17.30
C ASP A 227 63.04 -26.11 -18.17
N GLN A 228 62.96 -27.07 -19.09
CA GLN A 228 61.78 -27.21 -19.98
C GLN A 228 60.55 -27.63 -19.20
N LEU A 229 60.69 -28.56 -18.27
CA LEU A 229 59.65 -28.99 -17.40
C LEU A 229 59.20 -27.83 -16.47
N LYS A 230 60.17 -27.04 -16.00
CA LYS A 230 59.89 -25.84 -15.19
C LYS A 230 58.95 -24.86 -15.89
N ASN A 231 59.20 -24.57 -17.16
CA ASN A 231 58.38 -23.66 -17.93
C ASN A 231 57.01 -24.25 -18.21
N ARG A 232 56.89 -25.55 -18.47
CA ARG A 232 55.58 -26.22 -18.63
C ARG A 232 54.76 -26.21 -17.33
N VAL A 233 55.39 -26.51 -16.20
CA VAL A 233 54.74 -26.49 -14.88
C VAL A 233 54.27 -25.09 -14.53
N LYS A 234 55.06 -24.07 -14.78
CA LYS A 234 54.66 -22.67 -14.57
C LYS A 234 53.45 -22.28 -15.42
N LYS A 235 53.45 -22.69 -16.69
CA LYS A 235 52.27 -22.41 -17.56
C LYS A 235 51.02 -23.12 -17.10
N ILE A 236 51.11 -24.34 -16.60
CA ILE A 236 49.98 -25.09 -16.06
C ILE A 236 49.46 -24.43 -14.80
N CYS A 237 50.37 -24.00 -13.93
CA CYS A 237 50.01 -23.28 -12.72
C CYS A 237 49.31 -21.96 -13.02
N GLU A 238 49.76 -21.21 -14.03
CA GLU A 238 49.09 -19.99 -14.49
C GLU A 238 47.68 -20.28 -15.04
N GLY A 239 47.50 -21.35 -15.79
CA GLY A 239 46.22 -21.76 -16.34
C GLY A 239 45.20 -22.14 -15.27
N PHE A 240 45.61 -22.72 -14.17
CA PHE A 240 44.79 -23.07 -13.02
C PHE A 240 44.68 -21.95 -11.96
N ARG A 241 45.29 -20.79 -12.25
CA ARG A 241 45.33 -19.64 -11.32
C ARG A 241 45.99 -20.00 -9.97
N ALA A 242 46.92 -20.91 -9.98
CA ALA A 242 47.72 -21.20 -8.78
C ALA A 242 48.74 -20.08 -8.57
N THR A 243 48.89 -19.65 -7.34
CA THR A 243 49.87 -18.64 -6.97
C THR A 243 51.18 -19.31 -6.61
N LEU A 244 52.27 -19.00 -7.32
CA LEU A 244 53.61 -19.53 -7.07
C LEU A 244 54.39 -18.60 -6.19
N TYR A 245 55.12 -19.17 -5.21
CA TYR A 245 55.91 -18.41 -4.26
C TYR A 245 57.38 -18.91 -4.27
N PRO A 246 58.34 -18.01 -4.10
CA PRO A 246 59.71 -18.43 -3.97
C PRO A 246 59.93 -19.17 -2.63
N CYS A 247 60.55 -20.34 -2.72
CA CYS A 247 60.90 -21.11 -1.53
C CYS A 247 62.41 -21.39 -1.56
N PRO A 248 63.17 -21.02 -0.49
CA PRO A 248 64.57 -21.28 -0.40
C PRO A 248 64.88 -22.80 -0.32
N GLU A 249 66.01 -23.21 -0.85
CA GLU A 249 66.42 -24.62 -0.87
C GLU A 249 67.02 -25.08 0.48
N THR A 250 67.65 -24.16 1.23
CA THR A 250 68.29 -24.53 2.50
C THR A 250 67.35 -24.41 3.67
N PRO A 251 67.39 -25.31 4.67
CA PRO A 251 66.47 -25.24 5.83
C PRO A 251 66.69 -23.99 6.68
N GLN A 252 67.92 -23.48 6.75
CA GLN A 252 68.22 -22.28 7.53
C GLN A 252 67.65 -21.01 6.90
N GLU A 253 67.80 -20.87 5.55
CA GLU A 253 67.19 -19.77 4.82
C GLU A 253 65.67 -19.80 4.91
N ARG A 254 65.04 -20.96 4.89
CA ARG A 254 63.59 -21.14 5.09
C ARG A 254 63.17 -20.67 6.49
N LYS A 255 63.86 -21.03 7.53
CA LYS A 255 63.59 -20.59 8.91
C LYS A 255 63.73 -19.09 9.05
N GLU A 256 64.78 -18.49 8.51
CA GLU A 256 64.98 -17.04 8.50
C GLU A 256 63.90 -16.32 7.74
N MET A 257 63.50 -16.83 6.59
CA MET A 257 62.42 -16.30 5.79
C MET A 257 61.07 -16.44 6.49
N LEU A 258 60.79 -17.56 7.14
CA LEU A 258 59.61 -17.79 7.97
C LEU A 258 59.52 -16.81 9.11
N ALA A 259 60.60 -16.57 9.84
CA ALA A 259 60.67 -15.58 10.89
C ALA A 259 60.43 -14.16 10.37
N GLY A 260 61.01 -13.80 9.23
CA GLY A 260 60.76 -12.52 8.57
C GLY A 260 59.34 -12.37 8.07
N VAL A 261 58.72 -13.42 7.53
CA VAL A 261 57.30 -13.43 7.11
C VAL A 261 56.36 -13.30 8.27
N ASN A 262 56.63 -13.99 9.38
CA ASN A 262 55.85 -13.88 10.62
C ASN A 262 55.90 -12.44 11.18
N ALA A 263 57.07 -11.84 11.20
CA ALA A 263 57.18 -10.44 11.63
C ALA A 263 56.42 -9.49 10.73
N ARG A 264 56.49 -9.66 9.42
CA ARG A 264 55.71 -8.88 8.44
C ARG A 264 54.23 -9.10 8.58
N ILE A 265 53.78 -10.32 8.82
CA ILE A 265 52.35 -10.64 9.07
C ILE A 265 51.83 -9.92 10.31
N GLU A 266 52.61 -9.93 11.41
CA GLU A 266 52.24 -9.21 12.63
C GLU A 266 52.16 -7.70 12.37
N ASP A 267 53.17 -7.13 11.70
CA ASP A 267 53.20 -5.71 11.36
C ASP A 267 52.01 -5.35 10.45
N LEU A 268 51.72 -6.18 9.46
CA LEU A 268 50.61 -5.97 8.53
C LEU A 268 49.27 -6.12 9.23
N GLN A 269 49.14 -7.07 10.15
CA GLN A 269 47.94 -7.24 10.97
C GLN A 269 47.69 -5.99 11.84
N MET A 270 48.75 -5.42 12.40
CA MET A 270 48.66 -4.18 13.17
C MET A 270 48.21 -3.02 12.29
N VAL A 271 48.74 -2.91 11.07
CA VAL A 271 48.35 -1.87 10.10
C VAL A 271 46.94 -2.07 9.66
N LEU A 272 46.50 -3.30 9.40
CA LEU A 272 45.09 -3.63 9.06
C LEU A 272 44.15 -3.23 10.19
N ASN A 273 44.51 -3.55 11.43
CA ASN A 273 43.69 -3.19 12.59
C ASN A 273 43.59 -1.66 12.76
N GLN A 274 44.66 -0.94 12.55
CA GLN A 274 44.70 0.52 12.58
C GLN A 274 43.83 1.10 11.46
N THR A 275 43.90 0.54 10.27
CA THR A 275 43.09 0.97 9.13
C THR A 275 41.61 0.71 9.38
N GLU A 276 41.28 -0.46 9.92
CA GLU A 276 39.91 -0.79 10.30
C GLU A 276 39.37 0.11 11.40
N ASP A 277 40.19 0.42 12.43
CA ASP A 277 39.81 1.36 13.49
C ASP A 277 39.57 2.77 12.95
N HIS A 278 40.41 3.21 12.03
CA HIS A 278 40.21 4.49 11.35
C HIS A 278 38.95 4.51 10.52
N ARG A 279 38.71 3.44 9.74
CA ARG A 279 37.49 3.28 8.97
C ARG A 279 36.26 3.29 9.86
N GLN A 280 36.30 2.56 10.98
CA GLN A 280 35.20 2.52 11.94
C GLN A 280 34.93 3.90 12.55
N ARG A 281 35.98 4.66 12.89
CA ARG A 281 35.80 6.02 13.40
C ARG A 281 35.18 6.96 12.38
N VAL A 282 35.63 6.91 11.12
CA VAL A 282 35.06 7.72 10.04
C VAL A 282 33.60 7.35 9.81
N LEU A 283 33.29 6.06 9.76
CA LEU A 283 31.92 5.59 9.53
C LEU A 283 31.00 5.89 10.71
N GLN A 284 31.49 5.81 11.95
CA GLN A 284 30.70 6.18 13.13
C GLN A 284 30.39 7.67 13.15
N ALA A 285 31.37 8.51 12.83
CA ALA A 285 31.14 9.95 12.69
C ALA A 285 30.12 10.26 11.57
N ALA A 286 30.23 9.58 10.45
CA ALA A 286 29.28 9.72 9.35
C ALA A 286 27.88 9.21 9.71
N ALA A 287 27.78 8.08 10.43
CA ALA A 287 26.50 7.49 10.82
C ALA A 287 25.63 8.41 11.69
N LYS A 288 26.23 9.30 12.46
CA LYS A 288 25.51 10.26 13.28
C LYS A 288 24.77 11.32 12.48
N THR A 289 25.29 11.66 11.30
CA THR A 289 24.78 12.79 10.51
C THR A 289 24.27 12.39 9.13
N VAL A 290 24.48 11.16 8.68
CA VAL A 290 24.13 10.73 7.33
C VAL A 290 22.64 10.93 7.00
N ARG A 291 21.76 10.68 7.94
CA ARG A 291 20.35 10.88 7.74
C ARG A 291 19.98 12.35 7.57
N VAL A 292 20.54 13.21 8.37
CA VAL A 292 20.35 14.66 8.28
C VAL A 292 20.82 15.15 6.90
N TRP A 293 21.96 14.65 6.43
CA TRP A 293 22.46 14.96 5.10
C TRP A 293 21.53 14.48 3.98
N PHE A 294 20.98 13.27 4.10
CA PHE A 294 20.00 12.76 3.14
C PHE A 294 18.77 13.66 3.05
N ILE A 295 18.24 14.03 4.20
CA ILE A 295 17.08 14.93 4.26
C ILE A 295 17.40 16.26 3.61
N LYS A 296 18.52 16.88 3.95
CA LYS A 296 18.95 18.15 3.37
C LYS A 296 19.11 18.07 1.85
N VAL A 297 19.80 17.06 1.36
CA VAL A 297 20.06 16.88 -0.07
C VAL A 297 18.75 16.63 -0.84
N ARG A 298 17.88 15.79 -0.31
CA ARG A 298 16.59 15.51 -0.95
C ARG A 298 15.67 16.72 -0.95
N LYS A 299 15.66 17.49 0.11
CA LYS A 299 14.92 18.77 0.15
C LYS A 299 15.46 19.75 -0.89
N MET A 300 16.77 19.90 -1.00
CA MET A 300 17.39 20.74 -2.03
C MET A 300 17.01 20.29 -3.43
N LYS A 301 17.09 19.00 -3.70
CA LYS A 301 16.69 18.43 -4.98
C LYS A 301 15.22 18.71 -5.29
N ALA A 302 14.34 18.53 -4.32
CA ALA A 302 12.91 18.80 -4.46
C ALA A 302 12.65 20.28 -4.76
N ILE A 303 13.35 21.18 -4.09
CA ILE A 303 13.23 22.63 -4.32
C ILE A 303 13.68 23.01 -5.74
N TYR A 304 14.83 22.53 -6.18
CA TYR A 304 15.32 22.82 -7.53
C TYR A 304 14.46 22.17 -8.61
N HIS A 305 13.95 20.99 -8.36
CA HIS A 305 13.01 20.35 -9.26
C HIS A 305 11.71 21.16 -9.38
N THR A 306 11.21 21.68 -8.28
CA THR A 306 10.04 22.56 -8.26
C THR A 306 10.32 23.90 -8.98
N LEU A 307 11.50 24.48 -8.80
CA LEU A 307 11.90 25.69 -9.50
C LEU A 307 11.99 25.50 -11.02
N ASN A 308 12.29 24.29 -11.49
CA ASN A 308 12.26 23.96 -12.91
C ASN A 308 10.85 24.00 -13.51
N LEU A 309 9.81 23.85 -12.68
CA LEU A 309 8.43 23.98 -13.13
C LEU A 309 8.02 25.44 -13.36
N CYS A 310 8.77 26.37 -12.80
CA CYS A 310 8.50 27.79 -12.92
C CYS A 310 8.97 28.36 -14.27
N ASN A 311 8.27 29.35 -14.77
CA ASN A 311 8.69 30.11 -15.93
C ASN A 311 9.62 31.26 -15.50
N ILE A 312 10.62 31.56 -16.30
CA ILE A 312 11.64 32.54 -15.96
C ILE A 312 11.54 33.73 -16.91
N ASP A 313 11.40 34.90 -16.34
CA ASP A 313 11.58 36.15 -17.05
C ASP A 313 13.04 36.64 -16.87
N VAL A 314 13.85 36.46 -17.92
CA VAL A 314 15.28 36.81 -17.90
C VAL A 314 15.48 38.32 -17.78
N THR A 315 14.56 39.12 -18.33
CA THR A 315 14.66 40.58 -18.33
C THR A 315 14.40 41.19 -16.96
N GLN A 316 13.48 40.60 -16.20
CA GLN A 316 13.09 41.11 -14.87
C GLN A 316 13.72 40.34 -13.69
N LYS A 317 14.50 39.31 -13.99
CA LYS A 317 15.08 38.41 -12.98
C LYS A 317 14.02 37.85 -12.01
N CYS A 318 12.86 37.54 -12.55
CA CYS A 318 11.71 37.07 -11.78
C CYS A 318 11.32 35.68 -12.23
N LEU A 319 10.94 34.87 -11.28
CA LEU A 319 10.32 33.55 -11.53
C LEU A 319 8.81 33.69 -11.41
N ILE A 320 8.11 33.19 -12.41
CA ILE A 320 6.65 33.17 -12.43
C ILE A 320 6.20 31.72 -12.28
N ALA A 321 5.38 31.47 -11.30
CA ALA A 321 4.80 30.15 -11.05
C ALA A 321 3.28 30.25 -10.95
N GLU A 322 2.58 29.26 -11.44
CA GLU A 322 1.16 29.07 -11.20
C GLU A 322 0.98 27.95 -10.18
N VAL A 323 0.21 28.25 -9.14
CA VAL A 323 0.04 27.32 -8.03
C VAL A 323 -1.43 27.13 -7.69
N TRP A 324 -1.79 25.89 -7.38
CA TRP A 324 -3.07 25.60 -6.79
C TRP A 324 -2.95 25.59 -5.27
N CYS A 325 -3.80 26.33 -4.60
CA CYS A 325 -3.80 26.38 -3.14
C CYS A 325 -5.22 26.50 -2.59
N PRO A 326 -5.46 25.99 -1.37
CA PRO A 326 -6.73 26.22 -0.69
C PRO A 326 -6.94 27.68 -0.36
N VAL A 327 -8.15 28.18 -0.56
CA VAL A 327 -8.49 29.58 -0.23
C VAL A 327 -8.33 29.87 1.25
N SER A 328 -8.63 28.90 2.10
CA SER A 328 -8.50 29.03 3.56
C SER A 328 -7.06 29.20 4.05
N GLU A 329 -6.08 28.74 3.27
CA GLU A 329 -4.65 28.74 3.63
C GLU A 329 -3.86 29.87 2.98
N LEU A 330 -4.54 30.82 2.30
CA LEU A 330 -3.85 31.93 1.59
C LEU A 330 -3.03 32.79 2.56
N ASP A 331 -3.53 33.07 3.74
CA ASP A 331 -2.83 33.89 4.74
C ASP A 331 -1.55 33.20 5.22
N SER A 332 -1.61 31.89 5.47
CA SER A 332 -0.46 31.06 5.82
C SER A 332 0.59 31.05 4.71
N ILE A 333 0.16 30.95 3.46
CA ILE A 333 1.03 30.96 2.30
C ILE A 333 1.71 32.32 2.14
N GLN A 334 0.99 33.41 2.29
CA GLN A 334 1.56 34.75 2.26
C GLN A 334 2.55 35.02 3.37
N PHE A 335 2.24 34.52 4.57
CA PHE A 335 3.17 34.58 5.69
C PHE A 335 4.47 33.80 5.41
N ALA A 336 4.37 32.61 4.84
CA ALA A 336 5.52 31.81 4.44
C ALA A 336 6.36 32.51 3.37
N LEU A 337 5.73 33.15 2.41
CA LEU A 337 6.44 33.92 1.37
C LEU A 337 7.20 35.10 1.96
N ARG A 338 6.60 35.82 2.91
CA ARG A 338 7.29 36.91 3.63
C ARG A 338 8.49 36.40 4.39
N ARG A 339 8.31 35.29 5.10
CA ARG A 339 9.38 34.67 5.90
C ARG A 339 10.52 34.18 5.01
N GLY A 340 10.21 33.58 3.85
CA GLY A 340 11.22 33.19 2.88
C GLY A 340 11.96 34.38 2.27
N THR A 341 11.27 35.48 1.99
CA THR A 341 11.89 36.70 1.51
C THR A 341 12.82 37.34 2.54
N GLU A 342 12.42 37.36 3.80
CA GLU A 342 13.29 37.83 4.90
C GLU A 342 14.54 36.97 5.07
N LYS A 343 14.41 35.66 4.99
CA LYS A 343 15.54 34.73 5.09
C LYS A 343 16.54 34.91 3.94
N SER A 344 16.08 35.25 2.77
CA SER A 344 16.94 35.47 1.60
C SER A 344 17.68 36.81 1.65
N GLY A 345 17.24 37.74 2.51
CA GLY A 345 17.75 39.08 2.57
C GLY A 345 17.30 39.97 1.43
N SER A 346 16.31 39.57 0.64
CA SER A 346 15.76 40.37 -0.45
C SER A 346 14.86 41.48 0.10
N THR A 347 14.94 42.66 -0.52
CA THR A 347 14.09 43.82 -0.19
C THR A 347 12.78 43.82 -0.97
N VAL A 348 12.69 43.03 -2.07
CA VAL A 348 11.51 42.96 -2.90
C VAL A 348 10.60 41.85 -2.38
N PRO A 349 9.33 42.15 -2.06
CA PRO A 349 8.42 41.13 -1.55
C PRO A 349 7.97 40.17 -2.66
N SER A 350 7.80 38.91 -2.32
CA SER A 350 7.15 37.93 -3.20
C SER A 350 5.64 38.16 -3.23
N ILE A 351 5.05 38.08 -4.42
CA ILE A 351 3.65 38.42 -4.64
C ILE A 351 2.90 37.18 -5.07
N LEU A 352 1.77 36.92 -4.42
CA LEU A 352 0.81 35.90 -4.82
C LEU A 352 -0.50 36.55 -5.20
N ASN A 353 -0.85 36.49 -6.47
CA ASN A 353 -2.09 37.03 -7.00
C ASN A 353 -3.07 35.90 -7.31
N ARG A 354 -4.31 36.06 -6.88
CA ARG A 354 -5.35 35.12 -7.28
C ARG A 354 -5.72 35.33 -8.73
N MET A 355 -5.78 34.24 -9.48
CA MET A 355 -6.20 34.24 -10.87
C MET A 355 -7.57 33.59 -11.02
N GLN A 356 -8.37 34.14 -11.95
CA GLN A 356 -9.58 33.44 -12.37
C GLN A 356 -9.24 32.51 -13.52
N THR A 357 -9.62 31.25 -13.39
CA THR A 357 -9.40 30.23 -14.40
C THR A 357 -10.67 29.45 -14.67
N LYS A 358 -10.83 28.98 -15.89
CA LYS A 358 -11.87 28.03 -16.29
C LYS A 358 -11.45 26.58 -16.10
N GLN A 359 -10.19 26.33 -15.76
CA GLN A 359 -9.68 24.98 -15.52
C GLN A 359 -10.24 24.42 -14.21
N THR A 360 -10.48 23.14 -14.22
CA THR A 360 -10.97 22.44 -13.03
C THR A 360 -9.87 22.34 -11.99
N PRO A 361 -10.07 22.91 -10.80
CA PRO A 361 -9.09 22.77 -9.73
C PRO A 361 -8.91 21.32 -9.27
N PRO A 362 -7.77 20.98 -8.67
CA PRO A 362 -7.60 19.68 -8.03
C PRO A 362 -8.50 19.55 -6.82
N THR A 363 -8.86 18.32 -6.48
CA THR A 363 -9.72 18.01 -5.34
C THR A 363 -8.88 17.80 -4.09
N TYR A 364 -9.11 18.62 -3.10
CA TYR A 364 -8.45 18.52 -1.80
C TYR A 364 -9.47 18.27 -0.69
N ASN A 365 -9.35 17.12 -0.06
CA ASN A 365 -10.13 16.75 1.11
C ASN A 365 -9.22 16.74 2.34
N LYS A 366 -9.42 17.69 3.24
CA LYS A 366 -8.65 17.81 4.47
C LYS A 366 -9.00 16.65 5.41
N THR A 367 -7.99 15.89 5.80
CA THR A 367 -8.16 14.73 6.68
C THR A 367 -7.25 14.83 7.90
N ASN A 368 -7.66 14.15 8.96
CA ASN A 368 -6.82 13.93 10.14
C ASN A 368 -6.46 12.43 10.24
N LYS A 369 -5.77 12.04 11.27
CA LYS A 369 -5.36 10.63 11.46
C LYS A 369 -6.55 9.66 11.53
N PHE A 370 -7.71 10.11 12.03
CA PHE A 370 -8.92 9.28 12.11
C PHE A 370 -9.61 9.15 10.76
N THR A 371 -9.77 10.24 10.04
CA THR A 371 -10.53 10.26 8.78
C THR A 371 -9.70 9.85 7.56
N SER A 372 -8.37 9.86 7.67
CA SER A 372 -7.48 9.54 6.55
C SER A 372 -7.71 8.12 5.99
N GLY A 373 -7.95 7.14 6.85
CA GLY A 373 -8.23 5.77 6.42
C GLY A 373 -9.52 5.67 5.60
N PHE A 374 -10.57 6.33 6.03
CA PHE A 374 -11.85 6.35 5.31
C PHE A 374 -11.75 7.12 4.00
N GLN A 375 -11.01 8.21 3.99
CA GLN A 375 -10.76 8.96 2.77
C GLN A 375 -9.96 8.14 1.76
N ASN A 376 -8.99 7.35 2.21
CA ASN A 376 -8.22 6.46 1.34
C ASN A 376 -9.08 5.37 0.71
N ILE A 377 -10.07 4.84 1.44
CA ILE A 377 -11.03 3.88 0.89
C ILE A 377 -11.83 4.50 -0.24
N VAL A 378 -12.30 5.73 -0.06
CA VAL A 378 -13.04 6.47 -1.09
C VAL A 378 -12.15 6.79 -2.29
N ASP A 379 -10.95 7.25 -2.06
CA ASP A 379 -9.99 7.62 -3.11
C ASP A 379 -9.52 6.41 -3.92
N ALA A 380 -9.53 5.22 -3.35
CA ALA A 380 -9.23 3.98 -4.07
C ALA A 380 -10.25 3.67 -5.19
N TYR A 381 -11.50 4.08 -5.03
CA TYR A 381 -12.50 3.99 -6.10
C TYR A 381 -12.25 5.03 -7.19
N GLY A 382 -11.93 6.25 -6.80
CA GLY A 382 -11.64 7.36 -7.70
C GLY A 382 -11.57 8.67 -6.92
N ILE A 383 -10.87 9.64 -7.49
CA ILE A 383 -10.80 10.97 -6.90
C ILE A 383 -12.06 11.75 -7.33
N GLY A 384 -12.77 12.32 -6.37
CA GLY A 384 -13.97 13.10 -6.65
C GLY A 384 -13.70 14.33 -7.50
N ASN A 385 -14.71 14.78 -8.23
CA ASN A 385 -14.63 16.04 -8.94
C ASN A 385 -14.52 17.22 -7.95
N TYR A 386 -14.01 18.33 -8.43
CA TYR A 386 -13.91 19.53 -7.61
C TYR A 386 -15.27 19.91 -7.00
N ARG A 387 -15.32 20.05 -5.69
CA ARG A 387 -16.52 20.41 -4.89
C ARG A 387 -17.65 19.41 -5.00
N GLU A 388 -17.39 18.19 -5.45
CA GLU A 388 -18.36 17.11 -5.40
C GLU A 388 -18.57 16.63 -3.96
N MET A 389 -19.76 16.13 -3.68
CA MET A 389 -20.04 15.57 -2.35
C MET A 389 -19.07 14.43 -2.02
N ASN A 390 -18.34 14.58 -0.93
CA ASN A 390 -17.40 13.57 -0.48
C ASN A 390 -18.13 12.47 0.30
N PRO A 391 -18.05 11.21 -0.11
CA PRO A 391 -18.69 10.12 0.62
C PRO A 391 -17.96 9.70 1.90
N ALA A 392 -16.72 10.12 2.12
CA ALA A 392 -15.93 9.69 3.27
C ALA A 392 -16.57 9.97 4.63
N PRO A 393 -17.19 11.14 4.93
CA PRO A 393 -17.87 11.38 6.21
C PRO A 393 -19.00 10.38 6.48
N TYR A 394 -19.71 9.97 5.46
CA TYR A 394 -20.79 8.97 5.58
C TYR A 394 -20.24 7.56 5.72
N THR A 395 -19.12 7.29 5.06
CA THR A 395 -18.42 5.99 5.12
C THR A 395 -17.91 5.69 6.52
N ILE A 396 -17.62 6.68 7.33
CA ILE A 396 -17.20 6.48 8.73
C ILE A 396 -18.21 5.65 9.52
N ILE A 397 -19.49 5.82 9.24
CA ILE A 397 -20.56 5.10 9.93
C ILE A 397 -21.02 3.90 9.12
N THR A 398 -21.23 4.06 7.82
CA THR A 398 -21.86 3.04 6.98
C THR A 398 -20.94 1.86 6.71
N PHE A 399 -19.67 2.09 6.50
CA PHE A 399 -18.71 1.01 6.19
C PHE A 399 -18.51 0.05 7.36
N PRO A 400 -18.19 0.53 8.58
CA PRO A 400 -18.11 -0.37 9.74
C PRO A 400 -19.42 -1.07 10.05
N PHE A 401 -20.54 -0.41 9.82
CA PHE A 401 -21.86 -0.99 10.08
C PHE A 401 -22.18 -2.13 9.13
N LEU A 402 -21.95 -1.96 7.83
CA LEU A 402 -22.15 -3.05 6.87
C LEU A 402 -21.18 -4.20 7.09
N PHE A 403 -19.93 -3.89 7.41
CA PHE A 403 -18.99 -4.92 7.83
C PHE A 403 -19.51 -5.70 9.05
N ALA A 404 -20.01 -4.99 10.04
CA ALA A 404 -20.52 -5.60 11.25
C ALA A 404 -21.74 -6.49 11.00
N VAL A 405 -22.62 -6.10 10.08
CA VAL A 405 -23.75 -6.92 9.67
C VAL A 405 -23.29 -8.27 9.08
N MET A 406 -22.19 -8.24 8.32
CA MET A 406 -21.61 -9.47 7.77
C MET A 406 -20.83 -10.30 8.79
N PHE A 407 -20.18 -9.63 9.73
CA PHE A 407 -19.26 -10.23 10.70
C PHE A 407 -19.88 -10.39 12.08
N GLY A 408 -21.16 -10.22 12.24
CA GLY A 408 -21.87 -10.12 13.51
C GLY A 408 -21.64 -11.28 14.49
N ASP A 409 -20.67 -11.14 15.37
CA ASP A 409 -20.38 -12.06 16.46
C ASP A 409 -19.77 -11.25 17.62
N LEU A 410 -20.35 -11.37 18.81
CA LEU A 410 -19.90 -10.60 19.97
C LEU A 410 -18.47 -10.97 20.38
N GLY A 411 -18.15 -12.26 20.39
CA GLY A 411 -16.82 -12.73 20.81
C GLY A 411 -15.71 -12.34 19.84
N HIS A 412 -15.94 -12.53 18.54
CA HIS A 412 -15.00 -12.13 17.50
C HIS A 412 -14.86 -10.61 17.43
N GLY A 413 -15.97 -9.89 17.63
CA GLY A 413 -15.95 -8.43 17.70
C GLY A 413 -15.14 -7.90 18.89
N VAL A 414 -15.21 -8.53 20.05
CA VAL A 414 -14.38 -8.19 21.21
C VAL A 414 -12.89 -8.39 20.91
N LEU A 415 -12.53 -9.53 20.31
CA LEU A 415 -11.14 -9.81 19.97
C LEU A 415 -10.57 -8.78 18.98
N MET A 416 -11.34 -8.46 17.95
CA MET A 416 -10.95 -7.44 16.97
C MET A 416 -10.81 -6.05 17.61
N THR A 417 -11.75 -5.69 18.47
CA THR A 417 -11.71 -4.40 19.20
C THR A 417 -10.51 -4.32 20.13
N CYS A 418 -10.16 -5.40 20.83
CA CYS A 418 -8.99 -5.44 21.69
C CYS A 418 -7.68 -5.28 20.89
N ALA A 419 -7.57 -5.94 19.75
CA ALA A 419 -6.41 -5.81 18.88
C ALA A 419 -6.26 -4.38 18.34
N ALA A 420 -7.34 -3.80 17.84
CA ALA A 420 -7.35 -2.43 17.33
C ALA A 420 -7.09 -1.39 18.44
N LEU A 421 -7.64 -1.61 19.63
CA LEU A 421 -7.42 -0.75 20.79
C LEU A 421 -5.96 -0.75 21.22
N TYR A 422 -5.31 -1.92 21.19
CA TYR A 422 -3.88 -2.02 21.45
C TYR A 422 -3.07 -1.15 20.46
N LEU A 423 -3.38 -1.23 19.17
CA LEU A 423 -2.72 -0.42 18.14
C LEU A 423 -2.95 1.09 18.37
N VAL A 424 -4.15 1.49 18.76
CA VAL A 424 -4.49 2.89 18.99
C VAL A 424 -3.83 3.44 20.27
N LEU A 425 -3.86 2.70 21.37
CA LEU A 425 -3.29 3.14 22.65
C LEU A 425 -1.77 3.20 22.62
N ARG A 426 -1.13 2.33 21.83
CA ARG A 426 0.32 2.27 21.68
C ARG A 426 0.82 2.95 20.40
N GLU A 427 0.04 3.86 19.84
CA GLU A 427 0.30 4.52 18.56
C GLU A 427 1.67 5.19 18.50
N SER A 428 2.00 6.05 19.46
CA SER A 428 3.26 6.78 19.48
C SER A 428 4.48 5.85 19.58
N ARG A 429 4.37 4.80 20.36
CA ARG A 429 5.43 3.81 20.53
C ARG A 429 5.65 2.96 19.27
N LEU A 430 4.57 2.58 18.62
CA LEU A 430 4.62 1.79 17.38
C LEU A 430 5.14 2.62 16.20
N ILE A 431 4.81 3.89 16.11
CA ILE A 431 5.39 4.81 15.13
C ILE A 431 6.91 4.94 15.33
N ALA A 432 7.36 5.06 16.59
CA ALA A 432 8.78 5.17 16.89
C ALA A 432 9.60 3.92 16.55
N GLN A 433 8.99 2.74 16.56
CA GLN A 433 9.64 1.47 16.22
C GLN A 433 9.95 1.29 14.73
N LYS A 434 9.28 2.00 13.85
CA LYS A 434 9.42 1.95 12.37
C LYS A 434 9.55 0.51 11.85
N ASN A 435 8.48 -0.23 11.97
CA ASN A 435 8.43 -1.62 11.52
C ASN A 435 8.37 -1.69 9.99
N ASP A 436 9.28 -2.43 9.36
CA ASP A 436 9.39 -2.57 7.91
C ASP A 436 8.40 -3.60 7.32
N ASN A 437 7.59 -4.25 8.15
CA ASN A 437 6.62 -5.22 7.67
C ASN A 437 5.43 -4.51 7.00
N GLU A 438 5.21 -4.79 5.72
CA GLU A 438 4.12 -4.21 4.93
C GLU A 438 2.74 -4.51 5.51
N ILE A 439 2.52 -5.74 5.97
CA ILE A 439 1.25 -6.17 6.56
C ILE A 439 0.96 -5.39 7.84
N PHE A 440 1.95 -5.23 8.68
CA PHE A 440 1.83 -4.43 9.89
C PHE A 440 1.56 -2.96 9.58
N SER A 441 2.22 -2.40 8.57
CA SER A 441 2.00 -1.02 8.13
C SER A 441 0.58 -0.80 7.63
N MET A 442 0.03 -1.74 6.87
CA MET A 442 -1.36 -1.69 6.43
C MET A 442 -2.35 -1.77 7.59
N LEU A 443 -2.14 -2.68 8.52
CA LEU A 443 -2.98 -2.82 9.70
C LEU A 443 -2.92 -1.57 10.58
N PHE A 444 -1.73 -1.01 10.74
CA PHE A 444 -1.53 0.20 11.52
C PHE A 444 -2.20 1.43 10.87
N ALA A 445 -2.10 1.56 9.54
CA ALA A 445 -2.79 2.62 8.81
C ALA A 445 -4.31 2.54 8.95
N GLY A 446 -4.87 1.33 9.00
CA GLY A 446 -6.30 1.09 9.16
C GLY A 446 -6.78 0.88 10.60
N ARG A 447 -5.99 1.23 11.60
CA ARG A 447 -6.32 0.94 13.02
C ARG A 447 -7.68 1.49 13.48
N TYR A 448 -8.02 2.70 13.09
CA TYR A 448 -9.32 3.28 13.47
C TYR A 448 -10.50 2.64 12.77
N ILE A 449 -10.32 2.25 11.52
CA ILE A 449 -11.33 1.49 10.77
C ILE A 449 -11.59 0.15 11.45
N ILE A 450 -10.54 -0.57 11.81
CA ILE A 450 -10.63 -1.88 12.50
C ILE A 450 -11.29 -1.72 13.87
N LEU A 451 -10.96 -0.67 14.60
CA LEU A 451 -11.58 -0.37 15.89
C LEU A 451 -13.09 -0.18 15.77
N LEU A 452 -13.53 0.63 14.81
CA LEU A 452 -14.96 0.85 14.57
C LEU A 452 -15.64 -0.42 14.07
N MET A 453 -15.02 -1.16 13.19
CA MET A 453 -15.54 -2.46 12.74
C MET A 453 -15.74 -3.42 13.90
N GLY A 454 -14.79 -3.51 14.81
CA GLY A 454 -14.89 -4.33 16.00
C GLY A 454 -16.03 -3.90 16.94
N ILE A 455 -16.17 -2.60 17.20
CA ILE A 455 -17.22 -2.05 18.06
C ILE A 455 -18.61 -2.33 17.46
N PHE A 456 -18.80 -2.03 16.19
CA PHE A 456 -20.07 -2.32 15.52
C PHE A 456 -20.36 -3.80 15.41
N SER A 457 -19.34 -4.66 15.28
CA SER A 457 -19.50 -6.11 15.29
C SER A 457 -19.98 -6.62 16.66
N MET A 458 -19.54 -6.01 17.73
CA MET A 458 -20.06 -6.31 19.08
C MET A 458 -21.55 -5.97 19.17
N TYR A 459 -21.95 -4.82 18.67
CA TYR A 459 -23.38 -4.43 18.64
C TYR A 459 -24.21 -5.42 17.81
N THR A 460 -23.75 -5.74 16.62
CA THR A 460 -24.47 -6.70 15.74
C THR A 460 -24.50 -8.10 16.34
N GLY A 461 -23.43 -8.51 17.01
CA GLY A 461 -23.39 -9.78 17.74
C GLY A 461 -24.42 -9.87 18.87
N ILE A 462 -24.70 -8.75 19.55
CA ILE A 462 -25.76 -8.67 20.55
C ILE A 462 -27.13 -8.82 19.89
N ILE A 463 -27.35 -8.17 18.75
CA ILE A 463 -28.60 -8.25 18.00
C ILE A 463 -28.85 -9.67 17.47
N TYR A 464 -27.82 -10.34 16.95
CA TYR A 464 -27.92 -11.72 16.50
C TYR A 464 -27.90 -12.73 17.65
N ASN A 465 -27.62 -12.27 18.86
CA ASN A 465 -27.41 -13.09 20.04
C ASN A 465 -26.44 -14.25 19.76
N ASP A 466 -25.31 -13.91 19.21
CA ASP A 466 -24.25 -14.85 18.83
C ASP A 466 -22.94 -14.44 19.51
N CYS A 467 -22.36 -15.36 20.25
CA CYS A 467 -21.07 -15.20 20.90
C CYS A 467 -20.29 -16.52 20.77
N PHE A 468 -19.31 -16.58 19.85
CA PHE A 468 -18.60 -17.81 19.52
C PHE A 468 -19.54 -18.98 19.18
N SER A 469 -20.58 -18.71 18.39
CA SER A 469 -21.66 -19.60 17.99
C SER A 469 -22.65 -20.02 19.10
N LYS A 470 -22.56 -19.45 20.27
CA LYS A 470 -23.48 -19.69 21.37
C LYS A 470 -24.33 -18.48 21.70
N THR A 471 -25.56 -18.69 22.11
CA THR A 471 -26.45 -17.61 22.50
C THR A 471 -26.35 -17.33 24.00
N LEU A 472 -26.60 -16.08 24.35
CA LEU A 472 -26.66 -15.60 25.72
C LEU A 472 -28.13 -15.44 26.14
N ASN A 473 -28.52 -16.13 27.21
CA ASN A 473 -29.88 -16.06 27.77
C ASN A 473 -29.88 -15.13 28.99
N VAL A 474 -29.87 -13.83 28.76
CA VAL A 474 -29.84 -12.83 29.85
C VAL A 474 -31.22 -12.53 30.40
N PHE A 475 -32.21 -12.42 29.52
CA PHE A 475 -33.58 -12.02 29.89
C PHE A 475 -34.56 -13.17 30.03
N GLY A 476 -34.13 -14.36 29.72
CA GLY A 476 -35.01 -15.51 29.68
C GLY A 476 -35.75 -15.65 28.34
N SER A 477 -35.80 -16.86 27.80
CA SER A 477 -36.51 -17.17 26.57
C SER A 477 -38.00 -16.95 26.70
N GLY A 478 -38.62 -16.35 25.69
CA GLY A 478 -40.07 -16.19 25.58
C GLY A 478 -40.82 -17.50 25.33
N TRP A 479 -40.10 -18.56 25.01
CA TRP A 479 -40.69 -19.88 24.76
C TRP A 479 -40.46 -20.81 25.95
N SER A 480 -41.49 -21.57 26.30
CA SER A 480 -41.47 -22.53 27.38
C SER A 480 -42.00 -23.88 26.93
N VAL A 481 -41.31 -24.94 27.33
CA VAL A 481 -41.69 -26.34 27.00
C VAL A 481 -42.71 -26.93 28.00
N ARG A 482 -42.64 -26.50 29.24
CA ARG A 482 -43.46 -27.08 30.33
C ARG A 482 -44.96 -27.05 30.06
N PRO A 483 -45.58 -25.99 29.52
CA PRO A 483 -47.02 -25.99 29.22
C PRO A 483 -47.47 -27.04 28.22
N MET A 484 -46.56 -27.57 27.39
CA MET A 484 -46.89 -28.65 26.44
C MET A 484 -47.16 -29.99 27.14
N PHE A 485 -46.69 -30.15 28.35
CA PHE A 485 -46.94 -31.36 29.16
C PHE A 485 -48.20 -31.24 30.04
N ASP A 486 -48.79 -30.08 30.14
CA ASP A 486 -49.98 -29.86 30.95
C ASP A 486 -51.27 -30.01 30.12
N PRO A 487 -52.08 -31.07 30.36
CA PRO A 487 -53.33 -31.25 29.62
C PRO A 487 -54.38 -30.20 29.95
N ARG A 488 -54.28 -29.45 31.05
CA ARG A 488 -55.23 -28.40 31.42
C ARG A 488 -55.13 -27.19 30.48
N VAL A 489 -54.02 -26.95 29.87
CA VAL A 489 -53.77 -25.82 29.01
C VAL A 489 -53.83 -26.23 27.52
N GLY A 490 -54.10 -27.51 27.25
CA GLY A 490 -54.15 -28.04 25.89
C GLY A 490 -52.85 -28.70 25.40
N GLY A 491 -51.88 -28.99 26.30
CA GLY A 491 -50.66 -29.67 25.97
C GLY A 491 -50.88 -31.15 25.65
N ASN A 492 -50.33 -31.63 24.55
CA ASN A 492 -50.47 -32.99 24.02
C ASN A 492 -49.24 -33.87 24.23
N TRP A 493 -48.17 -33.37 24.85
CA TRP A 493 -46.93 -34.10 25.01
C TRP A 493 -46.98 -35.03 26.21
N THR A 494 -46.55 -36.25 25.99
CA THR A 494 -46.39 -37.29 27.01
C THR A 494 -44.95 -37.79 26.95
N ASP A 495 -44.50 -38.53 27.98
CA ASP A 495 -43.17 -39.10 27.99
C ASP A 495 -42.92 -40.07 26.83
N GLU A 496 -44.01 -40.77 26.37
CA GLU A 496 -43.97 -41.63 25.17
C GLU A 496 -43.71 -40.83 23.89
N THR A 497 -44.25 -39.62 23.80
CA THR A 497 -44.03 -38.75 22.64
C THR A 497 -42.58 -38.32 22.55
N LEU A 498 -41.88 -38.12 23.66
CA LEU A 498 -40.45 -37.79 23.70
C LEU A 498 -39.58 -38.96 23.23
N GLU A 499 -39.99 -40.22 23.47
CA GLU A 499 -39.25 -41.40 23.02
C GLU A 499 -39.46 -41.66 21.51
N ASP A 500 -40.68 -41.46 21.01
CA ASP A 500 -41.10 -41.82 19.66
C ASP A 500 -40.76 -40.77 18.60
N VAL A 501 -40.72 -39.51 18.97
CA VAL A 501 -40.48 -38.38 18.04
C VAL A 501 -39.22 -37.63 18.41
N LYS A 502 -38.28 -37.64 17.52
CA LYS A 502 -36.97 -36.94 17.72
C LYS A 502 -37.07 -35.44 17.63
N VAL A 503 -37.98 -34.89 16.86
CA VAL A 503 -38.21 -33.46 16.63
C VAL A 503 -39.61 -33.09 17.03
N LEU A 504 -39.75 -32.30 18.08
CA LEU A 504 -41.02 -31.86 18.60
C LEU A 504 -41.24 -30.38 18.25
N GLN A 505 -42.47 -30.07 17.87
CA GLN A 505 -42.87 -28.69 17.51
C GLN A 505 -43.69 -28.09 18.68
N LEU A 506 -43.23 -26.91 19.12
CA LEU A 506 -43.98 -26.11 20.08
C LEU A 506 -45.13 -25.41 19.40
N ASP A 507 -46.37 -25.59 19.98
CA ASP A 507 -47.56 -24.91 19.48
C ASP A 507 -47.77 -23.59 20.26
N PRO A 508 -47.69 -22.43 19.60
CA PRO A 508 -47.92 -21.14 20.26
C PRO A 508 -49.37 -20.93 20.70
N ALA A 509 -50.34 -21.70 20.18
CA ALA A 509 -51.74 -21.61 20.57
C ALA A 509 -51.96 -22.13 21.99
N VAL A 510 -51.07 -22.96 22.53
CA VAL A 510 -51.13 -23.43 23.91
C VAL A 510 -50.75 -22.28 24.87
N ALA A 511 -51.58 -22.04 25.88
CA ALA A 511 -51.34 -20.95 26.80
C ALA A 511 -50.04 -21.17 27.61
N GLY A 512 -49.23 -20.17 27.69
CA GLY A 512 -47.96 -20.19 28.42
C GLY A 512 -46.74 -20.70 27.65
N VAL A 513 -46.88 -21.22 26.41
CA VAL A 513 -45.78 -21.65 25.58
C VAL A 513 -45.00 -20.44 25.07
N PHE A 514 -45.67 -19.42 24.57
CA PHE A 514 -45.11 -18.18 24.16
C PHE A 514 -45.52 -17.03 25.09
N LYS A 515 -44.56 -16.47 25.81
CA LYS A 515 -44.81 -15.38 26.75
C LYS A 515 -44.59 -14.00 26.20
N GLY A 516 -44.03 -13.87 25.05
CA GLY A 516 -43.71 -12.62 24.41
C GLY A 516 -42.34 -12.62 23.71
N PRO A 517 -42.06 -11.58 22.96
CA PRO A 517 -40.76 -11.50 22.25
C PRO A 517 -39.59 -11.30 23.22
N TYR A 518 -38.44 -11.80 22.85
CA TYR A 518 -37.21 -11.58 23.58
C TYR A 518 -36.85 -10.06 23.50
N PRO A 519 -36.48 -9.41 24.63
CA PRO A 519 -36.35 -7.96 24.66
C PRO A 519 -35.29 -7.40 23.71
N ILE A 520 -34.16 -8.04 23.58
CA ILE A 520 -33.05 -7.57 22.74
C ILE A 520 -32.46 -8.74 21.96
N GLY A 521 -32.51 -8.62 20.62
CA GLY A 521 -31.92 -9.61 19.73
C GLY A 521 -32.80 -10.85 19.51
N ILE A 522 -32.16 -11.89 18.99
CA ILE A 522 -32.83 -13.17 18.66
C ILE A 522 -33.01 -14.00 19.93
N ASP A 523 -34.16 -14.65 20.05
CA ASP A 523 -34.45 -15.52 21.20
C ASP A 523 -33.44 -16.68 21.28
N PRO A 524 -32.87 -16.98 22.46
CA PRO A 524 -31.91 -18.07 22.63
C PRO A 524 -32.41 -19.47 22.23
N ILE A 525 -33.72 -19.68 22.20
CA ILE A 525 -34.29 -20.98 21.82
C ILE A 525 -33.90 -21.37 20.36
N TRP A 526 -33.64 -20.40 19.48
CA TRP A 526 -33.26 -20.70 18.12
C TRP A 526 -31.91 -21.40 18.00
N ASN A 527 -31.06 -21.30 19.03
CA ASN A 527 -29.79 -22.01 19.03
C ASN A 527 -29.97 -23.54 19.06
N ILE A 528 -31.00 -24.02 19.69
CA ILE A 528 -31.32 -25.43 19.79
C ILE A 528 -32.39 -25.89 18.82
N ALA A 529 -33.01 -24.95 18.10
CA ALA A 529 -34.06 -25.26 17.14
C ALA A 529 -33.52 -25.91 15.88
N THR A 530 -34.20 -26.92 15.36
CA THR A 530 -33.82 -27.58 14.10
C THR A 530 -34.08 -26.73 12.86
N ASN A 531 -35.04 -25.79 12.92
CA ASN A 531 -35.39 -24.83 11.87
C ASN A 531 -34.71 -23.48 12.02
N LYS A 532 -33.60 -23.43 12.73
CA LYS A 532 -32.78 -22.24 12.94
C LYS A 532 -32.38 -21.55 11.61
N LEU A 533 -31.88 -22.35 10.68
CA LEU A 533 -31.45 -21.85 9.38
C LEU A 533 -32.61 -21.20 8.59
N THR A 534 -33.80 -21.81 8.59
CA THR A 534 -34.97 -21.24 7.92
C THR A 534 -35.36 -19.89 8.48
N PHE A 535 -35.37 -19.77 9.81
CA PHE A 535 -35.65 -18.49 10.47
C PHE A 535 -34.59 -17.45 10.19
N LEU A 536 -33.32 -17.79 10.35
CA LEU A 536 -32.19 -16.87 10.15
C LEU A 536 -32.10 -16.43 8.69
N ASN A 537 -32.33 -17.31 7.74
CA ASN A 537 -32.35 -16.94 6.33
C ASN A 537 -33.45 -15.89 6.05
N SER A 538 -34.65 -16.12 6.51
CA SER A 538 -35.74 -15.17 6.32
C SER A 538 -35.44 -13.81 6.96
N PHE A 539 -34.99 -13.82 8.20
CA PHE A 539 -34.67 -12.60 8.94
C PHE A 539 -33.54 -11.81 8.29
N LYS A 540 -32.42 -12.47 8.03
CA LYS A 540 -31.23 -11.83 7.49
C LYS A 540 -31.41 -11.35 6.06
N MET A 541 -32.11 -12.09 5.21
CA MET A 541 -32.47 -11.64 3.85
C MET A 541 -33.28 -10.34 3.87
N LYS A 542 -34.35 -10.33 4.67
CA LYS A 542 -35.22 -9.15 4.79
C LYS A 542 -34.45 -7.95 5.36
N MET A 543 -33.67 -8.15 6.38
CA MET A 543 -32.80 -7.12 6.93
C MET A 543 -31.82 -6.59 5.88
N SER A 544 -31.19 -7.47 5.12
CA SER A 544 -30.26 -7.10 4.05
C SER A 544 -30.91 -6.22 2.99
N ILE A 545 -32.11 -6.59 2.55
CA ILE A 545 -32.89 -5.80 1.59
C ILE A 545 -33.24 -4.43 2.14
N VAL A 546 -33.73 -4.36 3.38
CA VAL A 546 -34.09 -3.09 4.04
C VAL A 546 -32.89 -2.16 4.13
N LEU A 547 -31.76 -2.66 4.62
CA LEU A 547 -30.53 -1.88 4.74
C LEU A 547 -30.01 -1.45 3.38
N GLY A 548 -30.03 -2.34 2.39
CA GLY A 548 -29.59 -2.06 1.04
C GLY A 548 -30.39 -0.98 0.36
N VAL A 549 -31.72 -1.05 0.44
CA VAL A 549 -32.62 -0.05 -0.15
C VAL A 549 -32.44 1.31 0.53
N ILE A 550 -32.33 1.34 1.84
CA ILE A 550 -32.08 2.59 2.58
C ILE A 550 -30.75 3.21 2.15
N HIS A 551 -29.70 2.41 2.06
CA HIS A 551 -28.37 2.86 1.66
C HIS A 551 -28.35 3.41 0.22
N MET A 552 -28.99 2.71 -0.70
CA MET A 552 -29.11 3.18 -2.09
C MET A 552 -29.94 4.46 -2.21
N LEU A 553 -31.04 4.57 -1.47
CA LEU A 553 -31.86 5.80 -1.42
C LEU A 553 -31.08 6.97 -0.87
N PHE A 554 -30.27 6.73 0.15
CA PHE A 554 -29.37 7.74 0.68
C PHE A 554 -28.35 8.19 -0.36
N GLY A 555 -27.76 7.26 -1.11
CA GLY A 555 -26.84 7.57 -2.21
C GLY A 555 -27.50 8.41 -3.30
N VAL A 556 -28.69 8.04 -3.72
CA VAL A 556 -29.47 8.82 -4.71
C VAL A 556 -29.80 10.22 -4.16
N SER A 557 -30.15 10.33 -2.88
CA SER A 557 -30.44 11.60 -2.25
C SER A 557 -29.23 12.53 -2.20
N LEU A 558 -28.01 11.98 -2.04
CA LEU A 558 -26.78 12.76 -2.10
C LEU A 558 -26.53 13.35 -3.50
N SER A 559 -27.02 12.70 -4.55
CA SER A 559 -26.92 13.26 -5.89
C SER A 559 -27.72 14.55 -6.06
N LEU A 560 -28.83 14.70 -5.34
CA LEU A 560 -29.59 15.93 -5.29
C LEU A 560 -28.74 17.12 -4.82
N PHE A 561 -27.95 16.92 -3.76
CA PHE A 561 -27.07 17.97 -3.24
C PHE A 561 -26.00 18.37 -4.23
N ASN A 562 -25.46 17.41 -4.98
CA ASN A 562 -24.54 17.70 -6.09
C ASN A 562 -25.21 18.55 -7.18
N HIS A 563 -26.41 18.17 -7.60
CA HIS A 563 -27.15 18.93 -8.61
C HIS A 563 -27.53 20.34 -8.15
N LEU A 564 -27.92 20.50 -6.88
CA LEU A 564 -28.21 21.81 -6.30
C LEU A 564 -26.96 22.69 -6.23
N TYR A 565 -25.83 22.14 -5.83
CA TYR A 565 -24.58 22.90 -5.74
C TYR A 565 -24.08 23.37 -7.12
N PHE A 566 -24.12 22.48 -8.12
CA PHE A 566 -23.70 22.80 -9.48
C PHE A 566 -24.76 23.53 -10.31
N GLN A 567 -25.90 23.87 -9.73
CA GLN A 567 -26.99 24.59 -10.37
C GLN A 567 -27.47 23.97 -11.69
N LYS A 568 -27.78 22.68 -11.65
CA LYS A 568 -28.31 21.94 -12.78
C LYS A 568 -29.81 21.58 -12.57
N PRO A 569 -30.75 22.53 -12.74
CA PRO A 569 -32.16 22.26 -12.43
C PRO A 569 -32.80 21.20 -13.30
N LEU A 570 -32.33 21.07 -14.55
CA LEU A 570 -32.83 20.06 -15.46
C LEU A 570 -32.51 18.63 -14.95
N ASN A 571 -31.31 18.42 -14.40
CA ASN A 571 -30.93 17.15 -13.78
C ASN A 571 -31.74 16.83 -12.53
N ILE A 572 -32.19 17.83 -11.80
CA ILE A 572 -33.08 17.65 -10.65
C ILE A 572 -34.46 17.18 -11.10
N TYR A 573 -35.10 17.91 -12.02
CA TYR A 573 -36.48 17.64 -12.41
C TYR A 573 -36.65 16.39 -13.26
N PHE A 574 -35.73 16.09 -14.16
CA PHE A 574 -35.84 14.99 -15.09
C PHE A 574 -34.80 13.88 -14.90
N GLY A 575 -33.92 14.02 -13.97
CA GLY A 575 -32.96 12.98 -13.59
C GLY A 575 -33.21 12.47 -12.18
N PHE A 576 -33.08 13.32 -11.18
CA PHE A 576 -33.20 12.93 -9.78
C PHE A 576 -34.62 12.51 -9.38
N ILE A 577 -35.61 13.32 -9.67
CA ILE A 577 -37.00 13.02 -9.27
C ILE A 577 -37.51 11.72 -9.90
N PRO A 578 -37.34 11.48 -11.21
CA PRO A 578 -37.72 10.18 -11.79
C PRO A 578 -36.95 9.02 -11.18
N GLU A 579 -35.68 9.17 -10.91
CA GLU A 579 -34.85 8.12 -10.32
C GLU A 579 -35.31 7.73 -8.92
N ILE A 580 -35.54 8.72 -8.07
CA ILE A 580 -36.00 8.46 -6.70
C ILE A 580 -37.42 7.93 -6.66
N VAL A 581 -38.30 8.43 -7.53
CA VAL A 581 -39.66 7.94 -7.62
C VAL A 581 -39.72 6.49 -8.12
N PHE A 582 -38.92 6.14 -9.11
CA PHE A 582 -38.77 4.77 -9.57
C PHE A 582 -38.34 3.83 -8.47
N MET A 583 -37.26 4.20 -7.77
CA MET A 583 -36.72 3.36 -6.72
C MET A 583 -37.64 3.21 -5.52
N VAL A 584 -38.28 4.31 -5.08
CA VAL A 584 -39.24 4.28 -3.98
C VAL A 584 -40.50 3.49 -4.35
N SER A 585 -40.99 3.65 -5.58
CA SER A 585 -42.23 2.94 -6.04
C SER A 585 -42.03 1.42 -6.02
N LEU A 586 -40.87 0.93 -6.36
CA LEU A 586 -40.63 -0.53 -6.41
C LEU A 586 -40.02 -1.03 -5.13
N PHE A 587 -38.81 -0.58 -4.81
CA PHE A 587 -38.02 -1.14 -3.71
C PHE A 587 -38.38 -0.53 -2.36
N GLY A 588 -38.76 0.74 -2.30
CA GLY A 588 -39.28 1.35 -1.11
C GLY A 588 -40.60 0.70 -0.69
N TYR A 589 -41.45 0.37 -1.66
CA TYR A 589 -42.66 -0.40 -1.41
C TYR A 589 -42.36 -1.80 -0.86
N LEU A 590 -41.34 -2.48 -1.41
CA LEU A 590 -40.90 -3.77 -0.89
C LEU A 590 -40.44 -3.68 0.58
N VAL A 591 -39.71 -2.65 0.93
CA VAL A 591 -39.29 -2.39 2.32
C VAL A 591 -40.50 -2.16 3.23
N ILE A 592 -41.46 -1.38 2.75
CA ILE A 592 -42.69 -1.13 3.52
C ILE A 592 -43.47 -2.44 3.73
N LEU A 593 -43.55 -3.30 2.71
CA LEU A 593 -44.18 -4.62 2.84
C LEU A 593 -43.44 -5.51 3.87
N VAL A 594 -42.14 -5.49 3.88
CA VAL A 594 -41.34 -6.25 4.85
C VAL A 594 -41.66 -5.79 6.27
N LEU A 595 -41.63 -4.47 6.50
CA LEU A 595 -41.92 -3.89 7.79
C LEU A 595 -43.37 -4.12 8.20
N TYR A 596 -44.33 -4.00 7.27
CA TYR A 596 -45.73 -4.29 7.51
C TYR A 596 -45.96 -5.75 7.92
N LYS A 597 -45.34 -6.69 7.21
CA LYS A 597 -45.40 -8.10 7.55
C LYS A 597 -44.87 -8.40 8.95
N TRP A 598 -43.78 -7.75 9.35
CA TRP A 598 -43.21 -7.92 10.69
C TRP A 598 -44.15 -7.37 11.79
N ILE A 599 -44.89 -6.33 11.50
CA ILE A 599 -45.80 -5.68 12.48
C ILE A 599 -47.15 -6.38 12.50
N ALA A 600 -47.73 -6.67 11.33
CA ALA A 600 -49.09 -7.18 11.22
C ALA A 600 -49.21 -8.67 11.53
N TYR A 601 -48.21 -9.45 11.25
CA TYR A 601 -48.22 -10.87 11.48
C TYR A 601 -47.39 -11.22 12.73
N ASN A 602 -47.96 -12.08 13.57
CA ASN A 602 -47.31 -12.57 14.79
C ASN A 602 -47.17 -14.10 14.76
N VAL A 603 -46.73 -14.68 15.86
CA VAL A 603 -46.54 -16.10 15.97
C VAL A 603 -47.84 -16.89 15.76
N PHE A 604 -48.96 -16.34 16.17
CA PHE A 604 -50.26 -16.99 16.05
C PHE A 604 -50.79 -17.00 14.61
N THR A 605 -50.46 -16.01 13.83
CA THR A 605 -50.90 -15.82 12.43
C THR A 605 -49.82 -16.18 11.41
N SER A 606 -48.74 -16.78 11.81
CA SER A 606 -47.59 -17.07 10.93
C SER A 606 -47.92 -18.00 9.75
N LYS A 607 -48.88 -18.90 9.92
CA LYS A 607 -49.33 -19.80 8.84
C LYS A 607 -50.11 -19.09 7.73
N GLU A 608 -50.72 -17.97 8.03
CA GLU A 608 -51.52 -17.19 7.07
C GLU A 608 -50.71 -16.13 6.34
N ALA A 609 -49.44 -15.93 6.76
CA ALA A 609 -48.58 -14.90 6.17
C ALA A 609 -48.21 -15.26 4.71
N PRO A 610 -48.50 -14.40 3.72
CA PRO A 610 -48.07 -14.65 2.36
C PRO A 610 -46.58 -14.42 2.15
N SER A 611 -46.01 -15.06 1.14
CA SER A 611 -44.62 -14.83 0.75
C SER A 611 -44.46 -13.45 0.11
N LEU A 612 -43.53 -12.66 0.60
CA LEU A 612 -43.25 -11.32 0.03
C LEU A 612 -42.60 -11.38 -1.35
N LEU A 613 -41.80 -12.39 -1.63
CA LEU A 613 -41.15 -12.56 -2.93
C LEU A 613 -42.20 -12.82 -4.01
N ILE A 614 -43.14 -13.72 -3.73
CA ILE A 614 -44.24 -14.05 -4.65
C ILE A 614 -45.17 -12.84 -4.83
N ALA A 615 -45.46 -12.12 -3.78
CA ALA A 615 -46.25 -10.89 -3.83
C ALA A 615 -45.57 -9.81 -4.67
N PHE A 616 -44.25 -9.66 -4.54
CA PHE A 616 -43.47 -8.71 -5.34
C PHE A 616 -43.41 -9.10 -6.83
N ILE A 617 -43.27 -10.39 -7.15
CA ILE A 617 -43.31 -10.88 -8.54
C ILE A 617 -44.70 -10.67 -9.13
N ASN A 618 -45.77 -10.99 -8.37
CA ASN A 618 -47.15 -10.80 -8.81
C ASN A 618 -47.49 -9.34 -9.03
N MET A 619 -46.85 -8.42 -8.34
CA MET A 619 -46.99 -7.00 -8.58
C MET A 619 -46.69 -6.63 -10.03
N PHE A 620 -45.59 -7.17 -10.58
CA PHE A 620 -45.23 -6.94 -12.00
C PHE A 620 -46.14 -7.65 -12.98
N LEU A 621 -46.71 -8.77 -12.57
CA LEU A 621 -47.63 -9.56 -13.42
C LEU A 621 -49.08 -9.10 -13.32
N PHE A 622 -49.42 -8.07 -12.54
CA PHE A 622 -50.74 -7.56 -12.25
C PHE A 622 -51.72 -8.63 -11.76
N ASN A 623 -51.20 -9.65 -11.10
CA ASN A 623 -51.95 -10.76 -10.59
C ASN A 623 -51.91 -10.78 -9.06
N VAL A 624 -53.06 -11.02 -8.42
CA VAL A 624 -53.15 -11.29 -6.98
C VAL A 624 -53.58 -12.74 -6.80
N SER A 625 -52.62 -13.60 -6.55
CA SER A 625 -52.84 -14.98 -6.18
C SER A 625 -52.64 -15.13 -4.66
N GLY A 626 -53.63 -15.65 -3.97
CA GLY A 626 -53.58 -15.89 -2.53
C GLY A 626 -54.20 -14.79 -1.69
N THR A 627 -54.02 -14.87 -0.40
CA THR A 627 -54.50 -13.88 0.57
C THR A 627 -53.77 -12.57 0.46
N PRO A 628 -54.42 -11.42 0.25
CA PRO A 628 -53.76 -10.14 0.23
C PRO A 628 -53.22 -9.77 1.59
N LEU A 629 -52.09 -9.09 1.63
CA LEU A 629 -51.48 -8.58 2.88
C LEU A 629 -52.38 -7.51 3.55
N TYR A 630 -53.03 -6.71 2.73
CA TYR A 630 -53.95 -5.65 3.17
C TYR A 630 -55.03 -5.44 2.12
N SER A 631 -56.13 -4.78 2.49
CA SER A 631 -57.20 -4.46 1.58
C SER A 631 -56.77 -3.39 0.58
N GLY A 632 -57.14 -3.60 -0.71
CA GLY A 632 -56.73 -2.71 -1.79
C GLY A 632 -55.30 -2.85 -2.30
N GLN A 633 -54.60 -3.91 -1.92
CA GLN A 633 -53.26 -4.22 -2.40
C GLN A 633 -53.09 -4.13 -3.90
N MET A 634 -54.03 -4.71 -4.68
CA MET A 634 -53.97 -4.72 -6.13
C MET A 634 -53.98 -3.32 -6.72
N ALA A 635 -54.88 -2.47 -6.25
CA ALA A 635 -54.98 -1.10 -6.73
C ALA A 635 -53.68 -0.30 -6.47
N VAL A 636 -53.13 -0.41 -5.28
CA VAL A 636 -51.88 0.29 -4.89
C VAL A 636 -50.73 -0.22 -5.72
N GLN A 637 -50.56 -1.52 -5.87
CA GLN A 637 -49.49 -2.13 -6.66
C GLN A 637 -49.58 -1.75 -8.15
N THR A 638 -50.80 -1.75 -8.73
CA THR A 638 -50.98 -1.31 -10.10
C THR A 638 -50.59 0.14 -10.31
N ILE A 639 -51.01 1.04 -9.43
CA ILE A 639 -50.67 2.46 -9.47
C ILE A 639 -49.13 2.64 -9.36
N LEU A 640 -48.49 1.95 -8.44
CA LEU A 640 -47.02 2.06 -8.24
C LEU A 640 -46.21 1.56 -9.44
N VAL A 641 -46.66 0.44 -10.06
CA VAL A 641 -46.01 -0.09 -11.28
C VAL A 641 -46.20 0.87 -12.45
N LEU A 642 -47.38 1.47 -12.62
CA LEU A 642 -47.61 2.46 -13.66
C LEU A 642 -46.75 3.72 -13.46
N ILE A 643 -46.62 4.19 -12.24
CA ILE A 643 -45.72 5.31 -11.90
C ILE A 643 -44.26 4.98 -12.25
N ALA A 644 -43.81 3.80 -11.86
CA ALA A 644 -42.46 3.34 -12.19
C ALA A 644 -42.20 3.25 -13.69
N LEU A 645 -43.15 2.69 -14.42
CA LEU A 645 -43.06 2.61 -15.87
C LEU A 645 -43.08 3.98 -16.55
N ALA A 646 -43.83 4.94 -16.00
CA ALA A 646 -43.84 6.33 -16.49
C ALA A 646 -42.52 7.07 -16.23
N CYS A 647 -41.80 6.72 -15.18
CA CYS A 647 -40.51 7.32 -14.86
C CYS A 647 -39.42 6.97 -15.88
N ILE A 648 -39.47 5.78 -16.47
CA ILE A 648 -38.48 5.33 -17.46
C ILE A 648 -38.44 6.23 -18.70
N PRO A 649 -39.57 6.50 -19.41
CA PRO A 649 -39.60 7.44 -20.53
C PRO A 649 -39.22 8.87 -20.12
N CYS A 650 -39.59 9.29 -18.93
CA CYS A 650 -39.22 10.59 -18.40
C CYS A 650 -37.69 10.76 -18.29
N MET A 651 -37.00 9.77 -17.75
CA MET A 651 -35.54 9.79 -17.70
C MET A 651 -34.89 9.71 -19.08
N LEU A 652 -35.46 8.90 -19.98
CA LEU A 652 -34.88 8.58 -21.28
C LEU A 652 -35.08 9.69 -22.31
N ILE A 653 -36.30 10.19 -22.43
CA ILE A 653 -36.71 11.02 -23.57
C ILE A 653 -36.87 12.49 -23.21
N VAL A 654 -37.55 12.81 -22.11
CA VAL A 654 -37.96 14.18 -21.79
C VAL A 654 -36.78 15.09 -21.58
N LYS A 655 -35.79 14.66 -20.84
CA LYS A 655 -34.55 15.43 -20.61
C LYS A 655 -33.82 15.74 -21.91
N THR A 656 -33.65 14.75 -22.76
CA THR A 656 -33.00 14.88 -24.05
C THR A 656 -33.73 15.84 -24.96
N LEU A 657 -35.04 15.74 -25.05
CA LEU A 657 -35.86 16.64 -25.87
C LEU A 657 -35.81 18.09 -25.36
N ILE A 658 -35.88 18.29 -24.06
CA ILE A 658 -35.79 19.63 -23.48
C ILE A 658 -34.41 20.26 -23.71
N MET A 659 -33.35 19.50 -23.56
CA MET A 659 -32.00 19.99 -23.88
C MET A 659 -31.85 20.34 -25.34
N ARG A 660 -32.38 19.53 -26.24
CA ARG A 660 -32.42 19.83 -27.66
C ARG A 660 -33.16 21.14 -27.96
N ARG A 661 -34.34 21.33 -27.36
CA ARG A 661 -35.13 22.54 -27.51
C ARG A 661 -34.42 23.77 -26.99
N GLN A 662 -33.80 23.70 -25.83
CA GLN A 662 -32.98 24.76 -25.25
C GLN A 662 -31.80 25.11 -26.15
N HIS A 663 -31.08 24.11 -26.66
CA HIS A 663 -29.96 24.31 -27.55
C HIS A 663 -30.41 24.99 -28.89
N MET A 664 -31.47 24.57 -29.48
CA MET A 664 -32.02 25.20 -30.68
C MET A 664 -32.43 26.65 -30.43
N TRP A 665 -33.02 26.91 -29.26
CA TRP A 665 -33.43 28.26 -28.90
C TRP A 665 -32.22 29.16 -28.66
N GLN A 666 -31.21 28.71 -27.99
CA GLN A 666 -29.92 29.42 -27.80
C GLN A 666 -29.22 29.66 -29.14
N ARG A 667 -29.28 28.68 -30.03
CA ARG A 667 -28.71 28.84 -31.38
C ARG A 667 -29.44 29.89 -32.20
N ARG A 668 -30.74 29.97 -32.10
CA ARG A 668 -31.56 31.04 -32.74
C ARG A 668 -31.23 32.40 -32.15
N LEU A 669 -31.12 32.54 -30.84
CA LEU A 669 -30.70 33.77 -30.17
C LEU A 669 -29.27 34.17 -30.51
N GLY A 670 -28.34 33.23 -30.54
CA GLY A 670 -26.93 33.45 -30.93
C GLY A 670 -26.84 33.94 -32.37
N THR A 671 -27.63 33.42 -33.31
CA THR A 671 -27.67 33.87 -34.72
C THR A 671 -28.26 35.27 -34.83
N GLN A 672 -29.26 35.61 -34.04
CA GLN A 672 -29.81 36.96 -33.98
C GLN A 672 -28.86 37.97 -33.34
N ASN A 673 -28.14 37.61 -32.30
CA ASN A 673 -27.14 38.45 -31.66
C ASN A 673 -25.89 38.63 -32.54
N PHE A 674 -25.46 37.60 -33.25
CA PHE A 674 -24.40 37.73 -34.23
C PHE A 674 -24.82 38.64 -35.45
N GLY A 675 -26.03 38.62 -35.87
CA GLY A 675 -26.57 39.51 -36.87
C GLY A 675 -26.68 40.96 -36.38
N GLY A 676 -26.89 41.18 -35.07
CA GLY A 676 -26.90 42.51 -34.47
C GLY A 676 -25.52 43.09 -34.18
N ILE A 677 -24.52 42.26 -33.90
CA ILE A 677 -23.14 42.70 -33.64
C ILE A 677 -22.38 43.07 -34.94
N ARG A 678 -22.74 42.48 -36.08
CA ARG A 678 -22.16 42.81 -37.38
C ARG A 678 -22.55 44.20 -37.91
N VAL A 679 -23.64 44.78 -37.45
CA VAL A 679 -24.18 46.04 -37.92
C VAL A 679 -23.86 47.21 -37.01
N GLY A 680 -23.41 46.99 -35.80
CA GLY A 680 -23.03 48.04 -34.85
C GLY A 680 -21.62 47.86 -34.32
N ASN A 681 -20.70 48.74 -34.74
CA ASN A 681 -19.36 48.89 -34.17
C ASN A 681 -18.36 47.79 -34.47
N GLY A 682 -17.63 47.90 -35.59
CA GLY A 682 -16.27 47.42 -35.67
C GLY A 682 -15.45 47.99 -34.52
N PRO A 683 -14.57 47.26 -33.87
CA PRO A 683 -13.74 47.77 -32.80
C PRO A 683 -12.98 49.01 -33.27
N THR A 684 -13.07 50.12 -32.54
CA THR A 684 -12.27 51.31 -32.75
C THR A 684 -10.80 50.88 -32.74
N GLU A 685 -9.96 51.52 -33.58
CA GLU A 685 -8.54 51.20 -33.71
C GLU A 685 -7.82 51.18 -32.34
N ASP A 686 -8.28 51.97 -31.37
CA ASP A 686 -7.79 52.02 -30.00
C ASP A 686 -8.08 50.72 -29.19
N GLU A 687 -9.23 50.06 -29.37
CA GLU A 687 -9.55 48.78 -28.75
C GLU A 687 -8.76 47.64 -29.40
N ALA A 688 -8.50 47.73 -30.71
CA ALA A 688 -7.66 46.79 -31.43
C ALA A 688 -6.17 46.92 -31.03
N GLU A 689 -5.66 48.13 -30.74
CA GLU A 689 -4.32 48.31 -30.19
C GLU A 689 -4.19 47.85 -28.76
N ILE A 690 -5.18 48.05 -27.90
CA ILE A 690 -5.20 47.52 -26.51
C ILE A 690 -5.28 46.01 -26.52
N ILE A 691 -6.08 45.40 -27.37
CA ILE A 691 -6.18 43.95 -27.54
C ILE A 691 -4.85 43.39 -28.10
N GLN A 692 -4.17 44.08 -29.03
CA GLN A 692 -2.85 43.66 -29.51
C GLN A 692 -1.76 43.85 -28.47
N HIS A 693 -1.82 44.86 -27.63
CA HIS A 693 -0.85 45.09 -26.54
C HIS A 693 -1.03 44.06 -25.42
N ASP A 694 -2.27 43.70 -25.06
CA ASP A 694 -2.56 42.61 -24.14
C ASP A 694 -2.20 41.24 -24.75
N GLN A 695 -2.37 41.06 -26.06
CA GLN A 695 -1.94 39.85 -26.75
C GLN A 695 -0.41 39.71 -26.79
N LEU A 696 0.35 40.82 -26.94
CA LEU A 696 1.82 40.81 -26.92
C LEU A 696 2.39 40.60 -25.50
N ALA A 697 1.73 41.11 -24.47
CA ALA A 697 2.08 40.85 -23.08
C ALA A 697 1.74 39.41 -22.62
N GLN A 698 0.80 38.78 -23.27
CA GLN A 698 0.33 37.40 -23.01
C GLN A 698 0.96 36.36 -23.94
N GLN A 699 1.82 36.75 -24.91
CA GLN A 699 2.41 35.81 -25.87
C GLN A 699 3.34 34.74 -25.26
N SER A 700 3.82 34.92 -24.04
CA SER A 700 4.54 33.86 -23.32
C SER A 700 3.64 32.85 -22.64
N ASP A 701 2.38 33.22 -22.33
CA ASP A 701 1.39 32.35 -21.71
C ASP A 701 0.41 31.72 -22.72
N GLU A 702 0.52 32.11 -23.97
CA GLU A 702 -0.50 31.88 -24.99
C GLU A 702 -0.51 30.52 -25.67
N GLU A 703 0.58 29.71 -25.61
CA GLU A 703 0.50 28.41 -26.25
C GLU A 703 -0.37 27.44 -25.48
N SER A 704 -0.39 27.50 -24.14
CA SER A 704 -1.33 26.73 -23.36
C SER A 704 -2.74 27.30 -23.34
N GLU A 705 -2.90 28.63 -23.40
CA GLU A 705 -4.20 29.29 -23.55
C GLU A 705 -4.76 29.21 -24.97
N ARG A 706 -3.91 29.21 -26.01
CA ARG A 706 -4.38 28.93 -27.38
C ARG A 706 -4.87 27.50 -27.56
N CYS A 707 -4.23 26.52 -26.94
CA CYS A 707 -4.80 25.18 -26.90
C CYS A 707 -6.12 25.13 -26.11
N LEU A 708 -6.25 25.89 -25.03
CA LEU A 708 -7.47 26.02 -24.25
C LEU A 708 -8.53 26.88 -24.95
N LEU A 709 -8.15 27.97 -25.60
CA LEU A 709 -9.04 28.79 -26.39
C LEU A 709 -9.43 28.13 -27.71
N SER A 710 -8.52 27.43 -28.39
CA SER A 710 -8.88 26.62 -29.55
C SER A 710 -9.73 25.41 -29.18
N THR A 711 -9.53 24.82 -28.02
CA THR A 711 -10.45 23.82 -27.47
C THR A 711 -11.73 24.46 -26.95
N ALA A 712 -11.69 25.65 -26.39
CA ALA A 712 -12.89 26.38 -25.96
C ALA A 712 -13.67 26.99 -27.13
N PHE A 713 -13.01 27.38 -28.25
CA PHE A 713 -13.68 27.76 -29.49
C PHE A 713 -14.04 26.58 -30.40
N LYS A 714 -13.30 25.48 -30.34
CA LYS A 714 -13.71 24.20 -30.94
C LYS A 714 -14.77 23.48 -30.14
N ALA A 715 -14.81 23.68 -28.81
CA ALA A 715 -15.84 23.12 -27.96
C ALA A 715 -17.26 23.55 -28.32
N PRO A 716 -17.56 24.82 -28.77
CA PRO A 716 -18.88 25.16 -29.30
C PRO A 716 -19.16 24.61 -30.72
N GLU A 717 -18.12 24.22 -31.48
CA GLU A 717 -18.30 23.54 -32.76
C GLU A 717 -18.30 22.01 -32.65
N GLU A 718 -17.53 21.43 -31.72
CA GLU A 718 -17.62 20.00 -31.34
C GLU A 718 -18.77 19.73 -30.37
N GLU A 719 -19.19 20.69 -29.59
CA GLU A 719 -20.48 20.78 -28.93
C GLU A 719 -21.61 21.16 -29.90
N GLU A 720 -21.40 21.11 -31.22
CA GLU A 720 -22.56 20.88 -32.07
C GLU A 720 -23.21 19.62 -31.53
N PHE A 721 -24.16 19.94 -30.69
CA PHE A 721 -25.07 19.07 -30.01
C PHE A 721 -25.41 17.90 -30.93
N ASN A 722 -24.66 16.84 -30.84
CA ASN A 722 -24.99 15.61 -31.50
C ASN A 722 -26.11 14.98 -30.69
N PHE A 723 -27.31 15.27 -31.12
CA PHE A 723 -28.53 14.71 -30.51
C PHE A 723 -28.42 13.18 -30.39
N ALA A 724 -27.82 12.52 -31.40
CA ALA A 724 -27.63 11.09 -31.39
C ALA A 724 -26.70 10.64 -30.24
N ASP A 725 -25.57 11.29 -30.06
CA ASP A 725 -24.63 10.93 -28.98
C ASP A 725 -25.21 11.20 -27.59
N MET A 726 -25.93 12.31 -27.46
CA MET A 726 -26.59 12.63 -26.19
C MET A 726 -27.74 11.69 -25.89
N ALA A 727 -28.54 11.34 -26.90
CA ALA A 727 -29.63 10.36 -26.76
C ALA A 727 -29.06 8.98 -26.38
N VAL A 728 -27.97 8.55 -27.01
CA VAL A 728 -27.30 7.28 -26.69
C VAL A 728 -26.74 7.32 -25.25
N HIS A 729 -26.08 8.40 -24.86
CA HIS A 729 -25.56 8.56 -23.51
C HIS A 729 -26.68 8.52 -22.47
N GLN A 730 -27.78 9.20 -22.70
CA GLN A 730 -28.92 9.20 -21.79
C GLN A 730 -29.61 7.83 -21.76
N ALA A 731 -29.70 7.13 -22.89
CA ALA A 731 -30.25 5.77 -22.97
C ALA A 731 -29.39 4.80 -22.13
N ILE A 732 -28.07 4.88 -22.27
CA ILE A 732 -27.13 4.08 -21.48
C ILE A 732 -27.29 4.36 -19.99
N HIS A 733 -27.36 5.62 -19.61
CA HIS A 733 -27.56 6.02 -18.22
C HIS A 733 -28.88 5.49 -17.64
N THR A 734 -29.95 5.60 -18.39
CA THR A 734 -31.28 5.12 -17.96
C THR A 734 -31.32 3.60 -17.81
N ILE A 735 -30.79 2.88 -18.78
CA ILE A 735 -30.71 1.40 -18.73
C ILE A 735 -29.84 0.98 -17.56
N GLU A 736 -28.67 1.60 -17.42
CA GLU A 736 -27.75 1.31 -16.31
C GLU A 736 -28.41 1.56 -14.96
N TYR A 737 -29.11 2.66 -14.80
CA TYR A 737 -29.81 2.98 -13.56
C TYR A 737 -30.93 1.98 -13.25
N CYS A 738 -31.84 1.72 -14.19
CA CYS A 738 -32.99 0.84 -13.96
C CYS A 738 -32.57 -0.61 -13.69
N LEU A 739 -31.67 -1.14 -14.50
CA LEU A 739 -31.13 -2.48 -14.30
C LEU A 739 -30.24 -2.54 -13.07
N GLY A 740 -29.49 -1.48 -12.83
CA GLY A 740 -28.64 -1.34 -11.66
C GLY A 740 -29.42 -1.34 -10.35
N CYS A 741 -30.58 -0.71 -10.28
CA CYS A 741 -31.43 -0.74 -9.11
C CYS A 741 -31.83 -2.16 -8.72
N ILE A 742 -32.22 -2.97 -9.70
CA ILE A 742 -32.59 -4.37 -9.47
C ILE A 742 -31.35 -5.19 -9.07
N SER A 743 -30.27 -5.07 -9.82
CA SER A 743 -29.04 -5.80 -9.60
C SER A 743 -28.38 -5.44 -8.26
N ASN A 744 -28.34 -4.15 -7.93
CA ASN A 744 -27.71 -3.68 -6.69
C ASN A 744 -28.52 -4.09 -5.47
N THR A 745 -29.85 -4.09 -5.56
CA THR A 745 -30.71 -4.60 -4.48
C THR A 745 -30.45 -6.08 -4.24
N ALA A 746 -30.32 -6.86 -5.31
CA ALA A 746 -29.94 -8.26 -5.21
C ALA A 746 -28.52 -8.44 -4.66
N SER A 747 -27.59 -7.55 -4.99
CA SER A 747 -26.21 -7.59 -4.48
C SER A 747 -26.12 -7.38 -2.97
N TYR A 748 -27.03 -6.64 -2.38
CA TYR A 748 -27.09 -6.49 -0.92
C TYR A 748 -27.43 -7.78 -0.18
N LEU A 749 -27.93 -8.80 -0.87
CA LEU A 749 -28.06 -10.14 -0.29
C LEU A 749 -26.71 -10.76 0.12
N ARG A 750 -25.61 -10.18 -0.28
CA ARG A 750 -24.27 -10.53 0.23
C ARG A 750 -24.16 -10.36 1.74
N LEU A 751 -24.85 -9.37 2.30
CA LEU A 751 -24.92 -9.19 3.75
C LEU A 751 -25.47 -10.43 4.44
N TRP A 752 -26.57 -10.95 3.93
CA TRP A 752 -27.14 -12.21 4.41
C TRP A 752 -26.19 -13.39 4.21
N ALA A 753 -25.68 -13.58 2.98
CA ALA A 753 -24.86 -14.75 2.65
C ALA A 753 -23.60 -14.82 3.52
N LEU A 754 -22.89 -13.72 3.67
CA LEU A 754 -21.67 -13.67 4.46
C LEU A 754 -21.92 -13.76 5.97
N SER A 755 -23.00 -13.15 6.46
CA SER A 755 -23.38 -13.27 7.86
C SER A 755 -23.71 -14.71 8.20
N LEU A 756 -24.46 -15.37 7.32
CA LEU A 756 -24.79 -16.78 7.51
C LEU A 756 -23.54 -17.67 7.44
N ALA A 757 -22.67 -17.43 6.46
CA ALA A 757 -21.42 -18.19 6.32
C ALA A 757 -20.54 -18.06 7.56
N HIS A 758 -20.38 -16.86 8.08
CA HIS A 758 -19.61 -16.62 9.30
C HIS A 758 -20.20 -17.36 10.51
N ALA A 759 -21.49 -17.27 10.70
CA ALA A 759 -22.18 -17.95 11.78
C ALA A 759 -22.03 -19.47 11.69
N GLN A 760 -22.17 -20.02 10.49
CA GLN A 760 -22.04 -21.47 10.26
C GLN A 760 -20.60 -21.97 10.44
N LEU A 761 -19.60 -21.23 9.97
CA LEU A 761 -18.19 -21.56 10.20
C LEU A 761 -17.84 -21.55 11.69
N SER A 762 -18.35 -20.55 12.40
CA SER A 762 -18.14 -20.47 13.85
C SER A 762 -18.78 -21.68 14.57
N GLU A 763 -19.99 -22.08 14.18
CA GLU A 763 -20.66 -23.24 14.73
C GLU A 763 -19.93 -24.54 14.40
N VAL A 764 -19.49 -24.73 13.18
CA VAL A 764 -18.70 -25.89 12.75
C VAL A 764 -17.41 -25.98 13.56
N LEU A 765 -16.70 -24.90 13.72
CA LEU A 765 -15.45 -24.85 14.49
C LEU A 765 -15.71 -25.26 15.95
N TRP A 766 -16.75 -24.71 16.56
CA TRP A 766 -17.12 -25.06 17.92
C TRP A 766 -17.48 -26.57 18.03
N SER A 767 -18.38 -27.05 17.18
CA SER A 767 -18.91 -28.39 17.23
C SER A 767 -17.86 -29.46 16.94
N MET A 768 -16.95 -29.20 16.01
CA MET A 768 -15.96 -30.18 15.59
C MET A 768 -14.69 -30.17 16.44
N VAL A 769 -14.30 -29.03 16.96
CA VAL A 769 -13.04 -28.90 17.70
C VAL A 769 -13.24 -28.87 19.19
N MET A 770 -14.02 -27.93 19.72
CA MET A 770 -14.20 -27.79 21.16
C MET A 770 -14.98 -28.94 21.81
N ARG A 771 -15.92 -29.50 21.09
CA ARG A 771 -16.76 -30.62 21.60
C ARG A 771 -15.92 -31.83 21.94
N ILE A 772 -14.83 -32.09 21.25
CA ILE A 772 -13.93 -33.22 21.52
C ILE A 772 -13.34 -33.08 22.92
N GLY A 773 -12.90 -31.88 23.31
CA GLY A 773 -12.38 -31.64 24.65
C GLY A 773 -13.44 -31.66 25.75
N LEU A 774 -14.60 -31.04 25.46
CA LEU A 774 -15.70 -30.90 26.43
C LEU A 774 -16.44 -32.23 26.71
N SER A 775 -16.44 -33.16 25.78
CA SER A 775 -17.13 -34.46 25.94
C SER A 775 -16.37 -35.46 26.76
N SER A 776 -15.11 -35.26 27.05
CA SER A 776 -14.29 -36.17 27.86
C SER A 776 -14.58 -36.01 29.36
N ARG A 777 -14.89 -37.09 30.03
CA ARG A 777 -15.19 -37.11 31.47
C ARG A 777 -14.03 -37.58 32.36
N SER A 778 -12.89 -37.98 31.78
CA SER A 778 -11.73 -38.46 32.51
C SER A 778 -10.79 -37.34 32.96
N ILE A 779 -9.87 -37.64 33.86
CA ILE A 779 -8.80 -36.70 34.28
C ILE A 779 -7.94 -36.29 33.09
N ALA A 780 -7.70 -37.20 32.14
CA ALA A 780 -7.07 -36.87 30.85
C ALA A 780 -7.84 -35.82 30.05
N GLY A 781 -9.11 -35.61 30.34
CA GLY A 781 -9.92 -34.56 29.75
C GLY A 781 -9.41 -33.15 29.99
N PHE A 782 -8.74 -32.89 31.13
CA PHE A 782 -8.13 -31.55 31.35
C PHE A 782 -7.03 -31.23 30.37
N VAL A 783 -6.13 -32.18 30.15
CA VAL A 783 -5.02 -32.00 29.20
C VAL A 783 -5.56 -31.93 27.79
N LEU A 784 -6.49 -32.81 27.44
CA LEU A 784 -7.12 -32.81 26.12
C LEU A 784 -7.88 -31.50 25.85
N LEU A 785 -8.63 -31.00 26.83
CA LEU A 785 -9.36 -29.72 26.71
C LEU A 785 -8.40 -28.58 26.55
N SER A 786 -7.30 -28.52 27.26
CA SER A 786 -6.29 -27.45 27.12
C SER A 786 -5.64 -27.46 25.74
N LEU A 787 -5.25 -28.60 25.21
CA LEU A 787 -4.67 -28.74 23.88
C LEU A 787 -5.68 -28.37 22.78
N VAL A 788 -6.90 -28.89 22.92
CA VAL A 788 -7.99 -28.57 21.97
C VAL A 788 -8.35 -27.09 22.01
N PHE A 789 -8.34 -26.46 23.19
CA PHE A 789 -8.60 -25.04 23.33
C PHE A 789 -7.52 -24.19 22.63
N VAL A 790 -6.24 -24.54 22.78
CA VAL A 790 -5.15 -23.85 22.05
C VAL A 790 -5.36 -23.94 20.54
N PHE A 791 -5.68 -25.14 20.07
CA PHE A 791 -5.96 -25.36 18.65
C PHE A 791 -7.18 -24.58 18.17
N PHE A 792 -8.25 -24.60 18.97
CA PHE A 792 -9.46 -23.80 18.71
C PHE A 792 -9.16 -22.32 18.65
N ALA A 793 -8.40 -21.79 19.59
CA ALA A 793 -8.03 -20.36 19.60
C ALA A 793 -7.23 -19.97 18.36
N ILE A 794 -6.25 -20.78 17.96
CA ILE A 794 -5.46 -20.55 16.76
C ILE A 794 -6.34 -20.55 15.51
N LEU A 795 -7.22 -21.54 15.36
CA LEU A 795 -8.14 -21.62 14.23
C LEU A 795 -9.15 -20.47 14.23
N THR A 796 -9.66 -20.07 15.39
CA THR A 796 -10.57 -18.92 15.49
C THR A 796 -9.90 -17.66 14.99
N VAL A 797 -8.70 -17.38 15.46
CA VAL A 797 -7.96 -16.19 15.01
C VAL A 797 -7.62 -16.29 13.52
N ALA A 798 -7.09 -17.40 13.07
CA ALA A 798 -6.64 -17.54 11.69
C ALA A 798 -7.79 -17.54 10.69
N ILE A 799 -8.82 -18.31 10.92
CA ILE A 799 -9.93 -18.49 9.97
C ILE A 799 -10.98 -17.41 10.16
N LEU A 800 -11.56 -17.31 11.33
CA LEU A 800 -12.73 -16.45 11.55
C LEU A 800 -12.39 -14.98 11.62
N LEU A 801 -11.31 -14.60 12.28
CA LEU A 801 -10.93 -13.19 12.39
C LEU A 801 -10.20 -12.69 11.15
N ILE A 802 -9.21 -13.42 10.67
CA ILE A 802 -8.38 -12.94 9.55
C ILE A 802 -9.06 -13.20 8.22
N MET A 803 -9.37 -14.45 7.90
CA MET A 803 -9.89 -14.79 6.58
C MET A 803 -11.34 -14.30 6.37
N GLU A 804 -12.22 -14.58 7.28
CA GLU A 804 -13.62 -14.13 7.19
C GLU A 804 -13.75 -12.64 7.39
N GLY A 805 -12.95 -12.05 8.26
CA GLY A 805 -12.89 -10.60 8.43
C GLY A 805 -12.41 -9.88 7.17
N LEU A 806 -11.39 -10.42 6.51
CA LEU A 806 -10.91 -9.87 5.23
C LEU A 806 -11.97 -10.00 4.14
N SER A 807 -12.64 -11.15 4.05
CA SER A 807 -13.72 -11.38 3.09
C SER A 807 -14.88 -10.40 3.32
N ALA A 808 -15.32 -10.22 4.55
CA ALA A 808 -16.36 -9.28 4.90
C ALA A 808 -15.95 -7.82 4.61
N PHE A 809 -14.70 -7.49 4.87
CA PHE A 809 -14.14 -6.17 4.53
C PHE A 809 -14.20 -5.88 3.04
N LEU A 810 -13.75 -6.83 2.22
CA LEU A 810 -13.75 -6.67 0.76
C LEU A 810 -15.18 -6.57 0.20
N HIS A 811 -16.12 -7.33 0.73
CA HIS A 811 -17.52 -7.26 0.29
C HIS A 811 -18.20 -5.96 0.75
N ALA A 812 -17.93 -5.48 1.94
CA ALA A 812 -18.42 -4.18 2.40
C ALA A 812 -17.86 -3.05 1.54
N LEU A 813 -16.58 -3.14 1.18
CA LEU A 813 -15.91 -2.21 0.28
C LEU A 813 -16.57 -2.17 -1.09
N ARG A 814 -16.87 -3.34 -1.67
CA ARG A 814 -17.58 -3.45 -2.93
C ARG A 814 -18.97 -2.83 -2.87
N LEU A 815 -19.73 -3.10 -1.81
CA LEU A 815 -21.08 -2.51 -1.63
C LEU A 815 -21.02 -0.99 -1.58
N HIS A 816 -20.02 -0.42 -0.92
CA HIS A 816 -19.83 1.02 -0.89
C HIS A 816 -19.43 1.58 -2.24
N TRP A 817 -18.53 0.93 -2.96
CA TRP A 817 -18.03 1.44 -4.24
C TRP A 817 -19.08 1.32 -5.35
N VAL A 818 -19.69 0.16 -5.51
CA VAL A 818 -20.58 -0.13 -6.65
C VAL A 818 -22.00 0.36 -6.39
N GLU A 819 -22.56 0.06 -5.23
CA GLU A 819 -23.98 0.28 -4.97
C GLU A 819 -24.27 1.67 -4.38
N PHE A 820 -23.33 2.23 -3.65
CA PHE A 820 -23.53 3.53 -2.98
C PHE A 820 -22.87 4.69 -3.71
N GLN A 821 -21.58 4.65 -3.87
CA GLN A 821 -20.82 5.76 -4.45
C GLN A 821 -21.15 5.97 -5.93
N ASN A 822 -21.40 4.91 -6.66
CA ASN A 822 -21.77 5.01 -8.07
C ASN A 822 -23.05 5.84 -8.32
N LYS A 823 -23.89 5.99 -7.33
CA LYS A 823 -25.13 6.78 -7.44
C LYS A 823 -24.88 8.28 -7.53
N PHE A 824 -23.84 8.79 -6.90
CA PHE A 824 -23.60 10.22 -6.81
C PHE A 824 -22.15 10.66 -7.03
N TYR A 825 -21.22 9.73 -7.08
CA TYR A 825 -19.78 10.00 -7.10
C TYR A 825 -19.19 9.58 -8.45
N SER A 826 -18.73 10.54 -9.23
CA SER A 826 -18.19 10.26 -10.58
C SER A 826 -16.75 9.74 -10.54
N GLY A 827 -15.94 10.20 -9.59
CA GLY A 827 -14.56 9.73 -9.43
C GLY A 827 -13.59 10.13 -10.54
N GLN A 828 -13.86 11.21 -11.27
CA GLN A 828 -13.07 11.66 -12.41
C GLN A 828 -12.22 12.90 -12.14
N GLY A 829 -12.11 13.31 -10.89
CA GLY A 829 -11.33 14.47 -10.50
C GLY A 829 -9.83 14.19 -10.41
N PHE A 830 -9.08 15.25 -10.17
CA PHE A 830 -7.63 15.20 -9.97
C PHE A 830 -7.32 15.39 -8.49
N LYS A 831 -6.43 14.56 -7.98
CA LYS A 831 -5.99 14.68 -6.60
C LYS A 831 -5.07 15.88 -6.42
N PHE A 832 -5.30 16.64 -5.36
CA PHE A 832 -4.39 17.69 -4.93
C PHE A 832 -3.11 17.06 -4.38
N MET A 833 -1.98 17.34 -5.03
CA MET A 833 -0.65 16.87 -4.64
C MET A 833 0.20 18.07 -4.24
N PRO A 834 0.16 18.51 -2.98
CA PRO A 834 0.94 19.66 -2.56
C PRO A 834 2.43 19.35 -2.57
N PHE A 835 3.23 20.37 -2.88
CA PHE A 835 4.66 20.29 -2.67
C PHE A 835 4.95 20.31 -1.17
N THR A 836 5.42 19.19 -0.64
CA THR A 836 5.69 19.02 0.77
C THR A 836 6.97 18.21 0.98
N PHE A 837 7.64 18.46 2.10
CA PHE A 837 8.81 17.69 2.49
C PHE A 837 8.48 16.46 3.34
N ASP A 838 7.24 16.26 3.72
CA ASP A 838 6.82 15.15 4.58
C ASP A 838 7.12 13.78 3.95
N SER A 839 6.90 13.65 2.64
CA SER A 839 7.24 12.43 1.91
C SER A 839 8.74 12.12 1.93
N ILE A 840 9.58 13.14 1.99
CA ILE A 840 11.04 12.99 2.08
C ILE A 840 11.45 12.50 3.46
N LEU A 841 10.82 13.03 4.50
CA LEU A 841 11.06 12.60 5.88
C LEU A 841 10.65 11.14 6.11
N GLU A 842 9.55 10.70 5.49
CA GLU A 842 9.06 9.32 5.57
C GLU A 842 9.85 8.36 4.68
N GLY A 843 10.24 8.80 3.48
CA GLY A 843 10.88 7.97 2.46
C GLY A 843 12.36 7.67 2.65
N THR A 844 13.04 8.26 3.65
CA THR A 844 14.48 8.06 3.87
C THR A 844 14.87 6.66 4.35
N PHE A 845 13.91 5.84 4.74
CA PHE A 845 14.14 4.48 5.25
C PHE A 845 13.76 3.34 4.31
N ASP A 846 12.93 3.60 3.28
CA ASP A 846 12.37 2.56 2.44
C ASP A 846 13.18 2.27 1.16
N GLU A 847 14.25 2.99 0.92
CA GLU A 847 15.22 2.74 -0.13
C GLU A 847 16.60 2.38 0.48
#